data_1fb0810e50cb527f11fdf59efd534906
#
_entry.id   1fb0810e50cb527f11fdf59efd534906
#
_cell.length_a   1.000
_cell.length_b   1.000
_cell.length_c   1.000
_cell.angle_alpha   90.00
_cell.angle_beta   90.00
_cell.angle_gamma   90.00
#
_symmetry.space_group_name_H-M   'P 1'
#
loop_
_entity.id
_entity.type
_entity.pdbx_description
1 polymer ?
#
loop_
_entity_poly.entity_id
_entity_poly.type
_entity_poly.pdbx_seq_one_letter_code
_entity_poly.pdbx_strand_id
1 'polypeptide(L)'
;MAHPTLGRRTLATKGTQERTIRYLLLLCMMSVILHVGAQEHISLASDYDRLYVGPLEPQYQLRLWHDIPYYHEKPDFYSGRVSYYGVVYDDVKLRFDQLAQRVAVLSPGSNFLCLPEQKYIDWFEMDGHRYVHDPEDSTRYAVLLCDGSTNGIRFYHSEWKIDNGDMYFGTGKLLKILRTYEHYTLITPDGEKHHVKRLSDVAKLFPEQKKQIRQTARKNHLSFSKSKREGSLVKVVSQLEIDNGKWIMDNGKLASAAEDAADNGELQEGAANNYPSSIINYPLSDKELITGIPVLDSDTLSIAVGSAKTQVYVVPGVTKARASIADDQELDEIVVVGGRPSSVDNVMMGSEKFKPQLLKNIPAAFGESDIMKIVLSLPGVTTVGEASSGYNVRGGATDQNLILFNGGTVFNPSHLFGLFTSFNSDAVEDVELFKSSVPVEYGGRISSVLKVLSKEANMQKLTGSASIGVLTSKATIEIPVVKDKVSLLLNGRTTYSDWILKQLPEKSGYKDGSANFYDLGGVLTWKPNNRNRLKVNGYWSHDKFSFSSDDSYGYQNSNISAEWRSMLSEKITATLSAGLDHYDYFNEDRATPSMAARLSFGIDQLWGKLHFRHRLTEKQVITYGLSMQHYNVQAGKYEPVGDASYVKADQLQREKALESAAYISYELPLTEKLSVSAGLRYSMFNALGPRDVNYYEEDELPSEETLIGVRSQESGVIKTYQAPEFRLSALYAIQENVSLKVGFNTMHQYIHKVSNTSIVSPTDTWKLSDLNIKPQKGWQAAAGIYYETRDKNYELSAEVYYKHIDDYLNYRNSAVLLMNPHLETDVISTKGKAYGVELQVKKPTGKVNGWVSYTFARSLLRQDDKRVEKPLNDGDWYPSEYDRPHELKAVLNFKFTERYSLSSNFNYATGRPTTLPAGKYYNTYYQKFMPYYSDRNTYRIPDYMRLDLAFNIEPTHKLTSFLHTSFSIGVYNALARRNAYNIYYVNEGDNIKGYRLSVFGTAIPYVSLNIQFN
;
A
#
# COMPACT_ATOMS: atom_id res chain seq x y z
N MET A 1 -64.19 -48.10 -1.40
CA MET A 1 -65.16 -47.24 -2.12
C MET A 1 -64.51 -45.93 -2.46
N ALA A 2 -64.48 -45.72 -3.80
CA ALA A 2 -64.41 -44.39 -4.49
C ALA A 2 -63.14 -43.58 -4.44
N HIS A 3 -62.35 -43.68 -5.49
CA HIS A 3 -61.66 -42.56 -6.15
C HIS A 3 -62.66 -41.49 -6.61
N PRO A 4 -62.27 -40.18 -6.83
CA PRO A 4 -61.60 -39.88 -8.09
C PRO A 4 -60.61 -38.70 -8.12
N THR A 5 -59.75 -38.80 -9.09
CA THR A 5 -59.30 -37.85 -10.12
C THR A 5 -58.42 -36.65 -9.71
N LEU A 6 -57.18 -36.81 -9.97
CA LEU A 6 -56.24 -35.72 -10.20
C LEU A 6 -56.29 -35.25 -11.64
N GLY A 7 -56.45 -33.96 -11.84
CA GLY A 7 -56.32 -33.27 -13.12
C GLY A 7 -55.43 -32.05 -13.05
N ARG A 8 -54.34 -32.10 -13.81
CA ARG A 8 -53.62 -30.95 -14.41
C ARG A 8 -53.39 -29.68 -13.60
N ARG A 9 -52.15 -29.52 -13.11
CA ARG A 9 -51.50 -28.21 -12.92
C ARG A 9 -49.97 -28.40 -12.87
N THR A 10 -49.28 -28.43 -13.99
CA THR A 10 -47.81 -28.34 -14.08
C THR A 10 -47.42 -27.82 -15.46
N LEU A 11 -47.57 -26.52 -15.67
CA LEU A 11 -46.95 -25.81 -16.81
C LEU A 11 -46.91 -24.26 -16.63
N ALA A 12 -47.21 -23.72 -15.44
CA ALA A 12 -47.20 -22.27 -15.23
C ALA A 12 -46.09 -21.73 -14.31
N THR A 13 -45.22 -22.61 -13.81
CA THR A 13 -44.23 -22.20 -12.78
C THR A 13 -42.82 -21.90 -13.27
N LYS A 14 -42.45 -22.35 -14.48
CA LYS A 14 -41.09 -22.07 -15.02
C LYS A 14 -40.92 -20.65 -15.57
N GLY A 15 -41.96 -20.07 -16.17
CA GLY A 15 -41.87 -18.71 -16.73
C GLY A 15 -41.90 -17.59 -15.68
N THR A 16 -42.53 -17.84 -14.53
CA THR A 16 -42.59 -16.89 -13.43
C THR A 16 -41.29 -16.87 -12.60
N GLN A 17 -40.65 -18.00 -12.40
CA GLN A 17 -39.38 -18.05 -11.69
C GLN A 17 -38.23 -17.37 -12.46
N GLU A 18 -38.15 -17.53 -13.77
CA GLU A 18 -37.15 -16.83 -14.61
C GLU A 18 -37.41 -15.31 -14.63
N ARG A 19 -38.65 -14.88 -14.68
CA ARG A 19 -38.96 -13.43 -14.58
C ARG A 19 -38.66 -12.88 -13.20
N THR A 20 -38.95 -13.61 -12.13
CA THR A 20 -38.66 -13.19 -10.76
C THR A 20 -37.17 -13.10 -10.49
N ILE A 21 -36.34 -14.01 -11.03
CA ILE A 21 -34.89 -13.95 -10.93
C ILE A 21 -34.31 -12.78 -11.74
N ARG A 22 -34.85 -12.50 -12.93
CA ARG A 22 -34.46 -11.31 -13.69
C ARG A 22 -34.86 -10.01 -13.02
N TYR A 23 -36.01 -9.93 -12.38
CA TYR A 23 -36.43 -8.76 -11.59
C TYR A 23 -35.61 -8.61 -10.31
N LEU A 24 -35.25 -9.69 -9.62
CA LEU A 24 -34.37 -9.66 -8.46
C LEU A 24 -32.95 -9.21 -8.83
N LEU A 25 -32.41 -9.73 -9.94
CA LEU A 25 -31.10 -9.28 -10.44
C LEU A 25 -31.11 -7.83 -10.90
N LEU A 26 -32.17 -7.36 -11.54
CA LEU A 26 -32.36 -5.96 -11.89
C LEU A 26 -32.59 -5.06 -10.66
N LEU A 27 -33.34 -5.52 -9.67
CA LEU A 27 -33.51 -4.82 -8.41
C LEU A 27 -32.21 -4.77 -7.59
N CYS A 28 -31.43 -5.85 -7.56
CA CYS A 28 -30.09 -5.83 -6.97
C CYS A 28 -29.14 -4.89 -7.73
N MET A 29 -29.16 -4.85 -9.05
CA MET A 29 -28.38 -3.89 -9.83
C MET A 29 -28.86 -2.47 -9.63
N MET A 30 -30.16 -2.21 -9.57
CA MET A 30 -30.69 -0.87 -9.28
C MET A 30 -30.48 -0.45 -7.84
N SER A 31 -30.53 -1.34 -6.85
CA SER A 31 -30.20 -1.01 -5.46
C SER A 31 -28.72 -0.71 -5.29
N VAL A 32 -27.83 -1.36 -6.03
CA VAL A 32 -26.39 -1.03 -6.06
C VAL A 32 -26.17 0.32 -6.73
N ILE A 33 -26.91 0.67 -7.78
CA ILE A 33 -26.81 1.97 -8.46
C ILE A 33 -27.41 3.10 -7.58
N LEU A 34 -28.47 2.83 -6.84
CA LEU A 34 -29.09 3.80 -5.93
C LEU A 34 -28.35 3.95 -4.59
N HIS A 35 -27.56 2.95 -4.15
CA HIS A 35 -26.74 3.06 -2.93
C HIS A 35 -25.34 3.64 -3.18
N VAL A 36 -24.86 3.72 -4.41
CA VAL A 36 -23.66 4.48 -4.77
C VAL A 36 -23.90 6.01 -4.67
N GLY A 37 -25.18 6.44 -4.65
CA GLY A 37 -25.56 7.83 -4.47
C GLY A 37 -25.95 8.25 -3.03
N ALA A 38 -26.07 7.31 -2.11
CA ALA A 38 -26.33 7.58 -0.69
C ALA A 38 -25.06 7.31 0.13
N GLN A 39 -24.07 8.18 0.01
CA GLN A 39 -23.22 8.41 1.18
C GLN A 39 -24.15 8.93 2.30
N GLU A 40 -24.53 8.05 3.21
CA GLU A 40 -24.84 8.54 4.55
C GLU A 40 -23.64 9.40 4.95
N HIS A 41 -23.89 10.69 5.09
CA HIS A 41 -23.06 11.53 5.88
C HIS A 41 -22.80 10.79 7.20
N ILE A 42 -21.59 10.21 7.35
CA ILE A 42 -21.00 10.33 8.65
C ILE A 42 -21.14 11.83 8.88
N SER A 43 -21.91 12.26 9.87
CA SER A 43 -21.83 13.64 10.31
C SER A 43 -20.36 13.80 10.69
N LEU A 44 -19.57 14.17 9.71
CA LEU A 44 -18.35 14.88 10.01
C LEU A 44 -18.82 15.91 11.00
N ALA A 45 -18.11 16.00 12.09
CA ALA A 45 -18.15 17.01 13.07
C ALA A 45 -18.81 18.26 12.49
N SER A 46 -19.69 18.93 13.26
CA SER A 46 -20.39 20.13 12.82
C SER A 46 -19.49 20.97 11.94
N ASP A 47 -19.98 21.77 11.02
CA ASP A 47 -19.14 22.66 10.19
C ASP A 47 -18.12 23.43 11.03
N TYR A 48 -18.35 23.56 12.32
CA TYR A 48 -17.44 24.11 13.32
C TYR A 48 -16.17 23.27 13.53
N ASP A 49 -16.20 21.98 13.30
CA ASP A 49 -15.05 21.08 13.56
C ASP A 49 -14.09 20.96 12.36
N ARG A 50 -14.50 21.35 11.16
CA ARG A 50 -13.67 21.24 9.93
C ARG A 50 -12.39 22.06 10.01
N LEU A 51 -12.43 23.25 10.58
CA LEU A 51 -11.29 24.12 10.72
C LEU A 51 -10.20 23.49 11.59
N TYR A 52 -10.59 22.65 12.55
CA TYR A 52 -9.69 22.06 13.55
C TYR A 52 -9.24 20.64 13.19
N VAL A 53 -9.47 20.22 11.96
CA VAL A 53 -9.03 18.93 11.40
C VAL A 53 -7.87 19.17 10.45
N GLY A 54 -6.67 18.74 10.84
CA GLY A 54 -5.47 18.90 10.04
C GLY A 54 -4.26 18.29 10.72
N PRO A 55 -3.11 18.23 10.03
CA PRO A 55 -1.87 17.83 10.66
C PRO A 55 -1.50 18.82 11.79
N LEU A 56 -0.76 18.34 12.76
CA LEU A 56 -0.22 19.19 13.79
C LEU A 56 0.82 20.16 13.19
N GLU A 57 0.87 21.38 13.69
CA GLU A 57 1.88 22.34 13.27
C GLU A 57 3.29 21.78 13.55
N PRO A 58 4.16 21.65 12.53
CA PRO A 58 5.52 21.20 12.74
C PRO A 58 6.29 22.19 13.58
N GLN A 59 6.94 21.68 14.62
CA GLN A 59 7.82 22.54 15.44
C GLN A 59 9.13 22.76 14.69
N TYR A 60 9.57 24.01 14.63
CA TYR A 60 10.89 24.35 14.13
C TYR A 60 11.96 23.81 15.07
N GLN A 61 12.72 22.83 14.65
CA GLN A 61 13.93 22.36 15.35
C GLN A 61 15.12 23.31 15.15
N LEU A 62 14.87 24.46 14.52
CA LEU A 62 15.88 25.43 14.18
C LEU A 62 16.26 26.25 15.42
N ARG A 63 17.55 26.31 15.74
CA ARG A 63 18.09 27.31 16.67
C ARG A 63 18.18 28.63 15.91
N LEU A 64 17.22 29.50 16.15
CA LEU A 64 17.14 30.82 15.52
C LEU A 64 17.94 31.84 16.34
N TRP A 65 18.59 32.75 15.63
CA TRP A 65 19.26 33.90 16.22
C TRP A 65 18.32 35.11 16.19
N HIS A 66 17.75 35.51 17.32
CA HIS A 66 16.86 36.62 17.55
C HIS A 66 15.52 36.67 16.82
N ASP A 67 15.44 36.23 15.56
CA ASP A 67 14.21 36.30 14.79
C ASP A 67 13.47 34.97 14.85
N ILE A 68 12.17 35.00 15.10
CA ILE A 68 11.32 33.83 15.06
C ILE A 68 10.40 33.88 13.81
N PRO A 69 9.94 32.75 13.29
CA PRO A 69 9.16 32.70 12.03
C PRO A 69 7.78 33.32 12.15
N TYR A 70 7.28 33.56 13.35
CA TYR A 70 5.92 33.95 13.60
C TYR A 70 5.71 35.48 13.50
N TYR A 71 4.43 35.87 13.29
CA TYR A 71 4.00 37.25 13.26
C TYR A 71 4.39 38.02 14.52
N HIS A 72 4.84 39.24 14.35
CA HIS A 72 5.40 40.06 15.41
C HIS A 72 6.49 39.41 16.25
N GLU A 73 7.19 38.41 15.71
CA GLU A 73 8.28 37.72 16.41
C GLU A 73 7.88 37.14 17.77
N LYS A 74 6.62 36.70 17.90
CA LYS A 74 6.06 36.08 19.09
C LYS A 74 5.34 34.80 18.75
N PRO A 75 5.50 33.74 19.56
CA PRO A 75 4.77 32.48 19.37
C PRO A 75 3.35 32.55 19.97
N ASP A 76 2.82 33.75 20.20
CA ASP A 76 1.52 33.96 20.82
C ASP A 76 0.37 33.67 19.86
N PHE A 77 -0.82 33.47 20.44
CA PHE A 77 -2.05 33.33 19.71
C PHE A 77 -2.84 34.60 19.71
N TYR A 78 -3.41 34.92 18.58
CA TYR A 78 -4.29 36.05 18.40
C TYR A 78 -5.73 35.55 18.26
N SER A 79 -6.68 36.12 18.97
CA SER A 79 -8.11 35.88 18.70
C SER A 79 -8.48 36.54 17.38
N GLY A 80 -9.21 35.83 16.55
CA GLY A 80 -9.57 36.28 15.22
C GLY A 80 -10.70 35.51 14.60
N ARG A 81 -10.81 35.62 13.29
CA ARG A 81 -11.83 34.99 12.45
C ARG A 81 -11.16 34.30 11.26
N VAL A 82 -11.75 33.23 10.80
CA VAL A 82 -11.25 32.49 9.62
C VAL A 82 -12.40 32.13 8.70
N SER A 83 -12.28 32.40 7.42
CA SER A 83 -13.13 31.81 6.39
C SER A 83 -12.44 30.57 5.84
N TYR A 84 -13.04 29.41 6.07
CA TYR A 84 -12.50 28.12 5.68
C TYR A 84 -13.58 27.30 4.96
N TYR A 85 -13.35 26.93 3.71
CA TYR A 85 -14.35 26.36 2.80
C TYR A 85 -15.62 27.21 2.67
N GLY A 86 -15.50 28.55 2.69
CA GLY A 86 -16.62 29.46 2.60
C GLY A 86 -17.46 29.61 3.89
N VAL A 87 -17.07 28.92 4.97
CA VAL A 87 -17.69 29.04 6.30
C VAL A 87 -16.84 29.94 7.17
N VAL A 88 -17.47 30.91 7.84
CA VAL A 88 -16.77 31.84 8.74
C VAL A 88 -16.81 31.29 10.15
N TYR A 89 -15.64 31.21 10.77
CA TYR A 89 -15.43 30.78 12.15
C TYR A 89 -15.02 32.00 12.98
N ASP A 90 -15.78 32.28 14.01
CA ASP A 90 -15.54 33.43 14.92
C ASP A 90 -14.79 32.97 16.18
N ASP A 91 -14.07 33.86 16.81
CA ASP A 91 -13.30 33.67 18.06
C ASP A 91 -12.27 32.52 17.97
N VAL A 92 -11.64 32.38 16.81
CA VAL A 92 -10.59 31.38 16.59
C VAL A 92 -9.26 31.90 17.11
N LYS A 93 -8.51 31.06 17.83
CA LYS A 93 -7.14 31.36 18.22
C LYS A 93 -6.18 31.00 17.07
N LEU A 94 -5.56 32.01 16.50
CA LEU A 94 -4.73 31.94 15.30
C LEU A 94 -3.27 32.21 15.62
N ARG A 95 -2.39 31.54 14.91
CA ARG A 95 -0.95 31.87 14.83
C ARG A 95 -0.51 31.86 13.38
N PHE A 96 0.09 32.92 12.92
CA PHE A 96 0.56 33.04 11.54
C PHE A 96 2.08 32.89 11.48
N ASP A 97 2.51 31.91 10.72
CA ASP A 97 3.89 31.62 10.40
C ASP A 97 4.29 32.35 9.10
N GLN A 98 5.07 33.41 9.25
CA GLN A 98 5.52 34.25 8.15
C GLN A 98 6.65 33.61 7.33
N LEU A 99 7.34 32.60 7.84
CA LEU A 99 8.35 31.85 7.11
C LEU A 99 7.73 30.81 6.20
N ALA A 100 6.82 30.00 6.74
CA ALA A 100 6.13 28.95 6.00
C ALA A 100 4.86 29.43 5.31
N GLN A 101 4.43 30.69 5.56
CA GLN A 101 3.18 31.26 5.06
C GLN A 101 1.97 30.40 5.39
N ARG A 102 1.86 30.02 6.67
CA ARG A 102 0.83 29.10 7.18
C ARG A 102 0.10 29.69 8.37
N VAL A 103 -1.21 29.43 8.41
CA VAL A 103 -2.05 29.76 9.55
C VAL A 103 -2.30 28.48 10.34
N ALA A 104 -1.88 28.48 11.61
CA ALA A 104 -2.22 27.45 12.56
C ALA A 104 -3.39 27.91 13.43
N VAL A 105 -4.28 26.99 13.75
CA VAL A 105 -5.44 27.24 14.61
C VAL A 105 -5.33 26.42 15.87
N LEU A 106 -5.70 27.01 17.01
CA LEU A 106 -5.76 26.31 18.27
C LEU A 106 -7.17 25.73 18.44
N SER A 107 -7.27 24.42 18.52
CA SER A 107 -8.57 23.74 18.67
C SER A 107 -9.20 24.06 20.02
N PRO A 108 -10.48 24.46 20.07
CA PRO A 108 -11.18 24.74 21.32
C PRO A 108 -11.17 23.54 22.26
N GLY A 109 -10.79 23.77 23.51
CA GLY A 109 -10.80 22.74 24.56
C GLY A 109 -9.67 21.70 24.51
N SER A 110 -8.81 21.70 23.49
CA SER A 110 -7.80 20.66 23.34
C SER A 110 -6.35 21.18 23.32
N ASN A 111 -6.11 22.46 23.20
CA ASN A 111 -4.77 23.05 23.00
C ASN A 111 -3.93 22.43 21.86
N PHE A 112 -4.56 21.74 20.90
CA PHE A 112 -3.88 21.25 19.71
C PHE A 112 -3.79 22.34 18.66
N LEU A 113 -2.58 22.49 18.12
CA LEU A 113 -2.30 23.37 16.98
C LEU A 113 -2.51 22.57 15.70
N CYS A 114 -3.62 22.83 15.05
CA CYS A 114 -3.94 22.26 13.77
C CYS A 114 -3.48 23.19 12.65
N LEU A 115 -2.96 22.61 11.59
CA LEU A 115 -2.75 23.30 10.32
C LEU A 115 -3.93 22.93 9.40
N PRO A 116 -4.96 23.79 9.27
CA PRO A 116 -5.97 23.60 8.25
C PRO A 116 -5.30 23.64 6.86
N GLU A 117 -5.90 23.02 5.87
CA GLU A 117 -5.39 23.09 4.51
C GLU A 117 -5.44 24.54 4.00
N GLN A 118 -4.28 25.16 3.85
CA GLN A 118 -4.13 26.59 3.57
C GLN A 118 -4.86 27.05 2.30
N LYS A 119 -4.94 26.23 1.28
CA LYS A 119 -5.63 26.50 0.02
C LYS A 119 -7.15 26.70 0.14
N TYR A 120 -7.75 26.30 1.26
CA TYR A 120 -9.18 26.45 1.54
C TYR A 120 -9.47 27.55 2.56
N ILE A 121 -8.43 28.27 3.02
CA ILE A 121 -8.59 29.48 3.81
C ILE A 121 -8.79 30.63 2.84
N ASP A 122 -10.01 31.14 2.74
CA ASP A 122 -10.29 32.29 1.87
C ASP A 122 -9.67 33.57 2.42
N TRP A 123 -9.78 33.74 3.73
CA TRP A 123 -9.20 34.85 4.47
C TRP A 123 -9.18 34.55 5.97
N PHE A 124 -8.35 35.28 6.70
CA PHE A 124 -8.38 35.29 8.16
C PHE A 124 -8.18 36.70 8.71
N GLU A 125 -8.73 36.99 9.87
CA GLU A 125 -8.55 38.23 10.61
C GLU A 125 -7.78 37.96 11.88
N MET A 126 -6.72 38.73 12.10
CA MET A 126 -5.84 38.61 13.24
C MET A 126 -5.26 39.99 13.56
N ASP A 127 -5.25 40.35 14.84
CA ASP A 127 -4.73 41.65 15.32
C ASP A 127 -5.33 42.88 14.60
N GLY A 128 -6.65 42.80 14.27
CA GLY A 128 -7.38 43.84 13.57
C GLY A 128 -7.08 43.97 12.06
N HIS A 129 -6.33 43.03 11.49
CA HIS A 129 -5.99 43.01 10.07
C HIS A 129 -6.64 41.82 9.40
N ARG A 130 -7.16 42.02 8.18
CA ARG A 130 -7.67 40.95 7.32
C ARG A 130 -6.60 40.51 6.34
N TYR A 131 -6.24 39.23 6.43
CA TYR A 131 -5.31 38.57 5.54
C TYR A 131 -6.08 37.83 4.47
N VAL A 132 -5.67 37.96 3.22
CA VAL A 132 -6.20 37.26 2.04
C VAL A 132 -5.03 36.70 1.24
N HIS A 133 -5.29 35.84 0.28
CA HIS A 133 -4.24 35.37 -0.61
C HIS A 133 -3.59 36.56 -1.34
N ASP A 134 -2.25 36.56 -1.40
CA ASP A 134 -1.48 37.59 -2.09
C ASP A 134 -1.87 37.63 -3.59
N PRO A 135 -2.22 38.79 -4.13
CA PRO A 135 -2.63 38.91 -5.53
C PRO A 135 -1.51 38.53 -6.52
N GLU A 136 -0.25 38.49 -6.12
CA GLU A 136 0.89 38.16 -6.98
C GLU A 136 1.35 36.71 -6.82
N ASP A 137 1.19 36.19 -5.61
CA ASP A 137 1.58 34.82 -5.27
C ASP A 137 0.52 34.19 -4.35
N SER A 138 -0.41 33.42 -4.90
CA SER A 138 -1.51 32.80 -4.16
C SER A 138 -1.05 31.79 -3.08
N THR A 139 0.22 31.44 -3.02
CA THR A 139 0.79 30.61 -1.95
C THR A 139 1.11 31.40 -0.69
N ARG A 140 0.99 32.73 -0.75
CA ARG A 140 1.25 33.65 0.35
C ARG A 140 0.01 34.39 0.80
N TYR A 141 0.09 34.98 1.96
CA TYR A 141 -0.94 35.87 2.50
C TYR A 141 -0.49 37.32 2.53
N ALA A 142 -1.40 38.23 2.22
CA ALA A 142 -1.24 39.66 2.27
C ALA A 142 -2.34 40.28 3.11
N VAL A 143 -2.01 41.34 3.85
CA VAL A 143 -2.99 42.17 4.56
C VAL A 143 -3.76 42.99 3.52
N LEU A 144 -5.08 42.90 3.52
CA LEU A 144 -5.96 43.74 2.71
C LEU A 144 -6.14 45.10 3.43
N LEU A 145 -5.47 46.12 2.93
CA LEU A 145 -5.49 47.45 3.51
C LEU A 145 -6.67 48.31 2.98
N CYS A 146 -7.08 48.11 1.73
CA CYS A 146 -8.28 48.67 1.14
C CYS A 146 -8.95 47.61 0.25
N ASP A 147 -10.25 47.41 0.38
CA ASP A 147 -11.04 46.39 -0.28
C ASP A 147 -11.67 46.81 -1.63
N GLY A 148 -11.51 48.03 -1.99
CA GLY A 148 -12.08 48.60 -3.20
C GLY A 148 -13.57 48.98 -3.12
N SER A 149 -14.21 48.83 -1.96
CA SER A 149 -15.64 49.12 -1.76
C SER A 149 -15.98 50.59 -2.02
N THR A 150 -15.03 51.50 -1.73
CA THR A 150 -15.26 52.95 -1.82
C THR A 150 -14.83 53.54 -3.17
N ASN A 151 -13.74 53.06 -3.75
CA ASN A 151 -13.12 53.66 -4.94
C ASN A 151 -12.60 52.65 -5.98
N GLY A 152 -12.97 51.38 -5.87
CA GLY A 152 -12.53 50.32 -6.78
C GLY A 152 -11.03 49.93 -6.65
N ILE A 153 -10.27 50.61 -5.78
CA ILE A 153 -8.84 50.41 -5.60
C ILE A 153 -8.63 49.41 -4.48
N ARG A 154 -7.98 48.27 -4.78
CA ARG A 154 -7.55 47.30 -3.75
C ARG A 154 -6.11 47.56 -3.43
N PHE A 155 -5.80 47.55 -2.15
CA PHE A 155 -4.46 47.83 -1.68
C PHE A 155 -4.02 46.77 -0.66
N TYR A 156 -2.85 46.19 -0.89
CA TYR A 156 -2.34 45.02 -0.13
C TYR A 156 -0.96 45.31 0.42
N HIS A 157 -0.69 44.75 1.61
CA HIS A 157 0.64 44.68 2.21
C HIS A 157 1.02 43.23 2.40
N SER A 158 2.05 42.78 1.71
CA SER A 158 2.60 41.43 1.77
C SER A 158 3.89 41.45 2.56
N GLU A 159 3.96 40.62 3.61
CA GLU A 159 5.13 40.44 4.46
C GLU A 159 5.43 38.98 4.66
N TRP A 160 6.66 38.56 4.38
CA TRP A 160 7.12 37.19 4.59
C TRP A 160 8.58 37.15 5.07
N LYS A 161 8.95 36.01 5.68
CA LYS A 161 10.33 35.78 6.12
C LYS A 161 11.00 34.74 5.22
N ILE A 162 12.29 34.85 5.05
CA ILE A 162 13.14 33.89 4.32
C ILE A 162 14.33 33.54 5.20
N ASP A 163 14.70 32.25 5.17
CA ASP A 163 15.93 31.76 5.76
C ASP A 163 17.11 32.32 4.94
N ASN A 164 17.92 33.19 5.58
CA ASN A 164 19.04 33.86 4.92
C ASN A 164 20.38 33.13 5.11
N GLY A 165 20.33 31.88 5.60
CA GLY A 165 21.50 31.04 5.80
C GLY A 165 21.95 30.93 7.25
N ASP A 166 23.01 30.16 7.41
CA ASP A 166 23.57 29.84 8.72
C ASP A 166 24.67 30.84 9.13
N MET A 167 24.67 31.30 10.36
CA MET A 167 25.77 32.06 10.94
C MET A 167 26.53 31.23 11.98
N TYR A 168 27.83 31.14 11.82
CA TYR A 168 28.70 30.40 12.71
C TYR A 168 29.19 31.34 13.84
N PHE A 169 28.82 31.02 15.07
CA PHE A 169 29.33 31.68 16.24
C PHE A 169 30.44 30.87 16.89
N GLY A 170 31.46 31.54 17.42
CA GLY A 170 32.67 30.93 18.02
C GLY A 170 32.41 29.91 19.15
N THR A 171 31.17 29.62 19.47
CA THR A 171 30.73 28.58 20.43
C THR A 171 30.42 27.23 19.78
N GLY A 172 30.70 27.05 18.46
CA GLY A 172 30.45 25.82 17.76
C GLY A 172 28.98 25.54 17.35
N LYS A 173 28.08 26.52 17.54
CA LYS A 173 26.65 26.38 17.21
C LYS A 173 26.31 27.14 15.94
N LEU A 174 25.67 26.44 15.00
CA LEU A 174 25.05 27.03 13.83
C LEU A 174 23.68 27.60 14.22
N LEU A 175 23.48 28.89 13.92
CA LEU A 175 22.23 29.60 14.16
C LEU A 175 21.71 30.14 12.83
N LYS A 176 20.43 29.98 12.56
CA LYS A 176 19.77 30.46 11.33
C LYS A 176 19.32 31.89 11.49
N ILE A 177 19.51 32.68 10.44
CA ILE A 177 19.07 34.08 10.36
C ILE A 177 17.91 34.18 9.42
N LEU A 178 16.81 34.74 9.92
CA LEU A 178 15.66 35.07 9.10
C LEU A 178 15.75 36.49 8.58
N ARG A 179 15.34 36.76 7.37
CA ARG A 179 15.21 38.11 6.82
C ARG A 179 13.78 38.36 6.38
N THR A 180 13.21 39.47 6.86
CA THR A 180 11.87 39.91 6.51
C THR A 180 11.88 40.68 5.19
N TYR A 181 10.97 40.32 4.29
CA TYR A 181 10.66 41.04 3.05
C TYR A 181 9.27 41.61 3.14
N GLU A 182 9.10 42.82 2.62
CA GLU A 182 7.81 43.50 2.58
C GLU A 182 7.59 44.18 1.22
N HIS A 183 6.40 44.18 0.70
CA HIS A 183 6.00 45.01 -0.43
C HIS A 183 4.52 45.39 -0.35
N TYR A 184 4.18 46.45 -1.05
CA TYR A 184 2.83 46.98 -1.13
C TYR A 184 2.36 46.94 -2.58
N THR A 185 1.21 46.28 -2.83
CA THR A 185 0.63 46.11 -4.15
C THR A 185 -0.70 46.86 -4.22
N LEU A 186 -0.81 47.81 -5.15
CA LEU A 186 -2.04 48.53 -5.43
C LEU A 186 -2.61 48.00 -6.73
N ILE A 187 -3.89 47.59 -6.71
CA ILE A 187 -4.63 47.17 -7.88
C ILE A 187 -5.60 48.28 -8.24
N THR A 188 -5.44 48.78 -9.43
CA THR A 188 -6.30 49.82 -9.99
C THR A 188 -7.65 49.22 -10.44
N PRO A 189 -8.72 50.04 -10.63
CA PRO A 189 -10.04 49.51 -11.02
C PRO A 189 -10.06 48.74 -12.34
N ASP A 190 -9.11 48.97 -13.25
CA ASP A 190 -8.90 48.21 -14.48
C ASP A 190 -8.23 46.83 -14.27
N GLY A 191 -7.83 46.54 -13.01
CA GLY A 191 -7.22 45.25 -12.64
C GLY A 191 -5.68 45.22 -12.76
N GLU A 192 -5.03 46.32 -13.15
CA GLU A 192 -3.59 46.38 -13.21
C GLU A 192 -2.93 46.43 -11.80
N LYS A 193 -1.81 45.73 -11.62
CA LYS A 193 -1.09 45.59 -10.37
C LYS A 193 0.16 46.44 -10.37
N HIS A 194 0.34 47.26 -9.34
CA HIS A 194 1.43 48.22 -9.23
C HIS A 194 2.11 48.16 -7.85
N HIS A 195 3.43 48.09 -7.84
CA HIS A 195 4.18 48.19 -6.58
C HIS A 195 4.33 49.66 -6.15
N VAL A 196 3.97 49.94 -4.91
CA VAL A 196 4.06 51.30 -4.33
C VAL A 196 4.82 51.30 -3.04
N LYS A 197 5.86 52.13 -2.95
CA LYS A 197 6.68 52.34 -1.70
C LYS A 197 6.67 53.79 -1.21
N ARG A 198 6.34 54.74 -2.08
CA ARG A 198 6.44 56.18 -1.81
C ARG A 198 5.20 56.88 -2.32
N LEU A 199 4.95 58.07 -1.77
CA LEU A 199 3.91 58.97 -2.26
C LEU A 199 4.03 59.24 -3.77
N SER A 200 5.26 59.31 -4.28
CA SER A 200 5.52 59.54 -5.70
C SER A 200 5.02 58.41 -6.61
N ASP A 201 4.98 57.21 -6.07
CA ASP A 201 4.57 56.05 -6.86
C ASP A 201 3.04 56.10 -7.03
N VAL A 202 2.28 56.33 -5.92
CA VAL A 202 0.85 56.60 -6.00
C VAL A 202 0.53 57.79 -6.90
N ALA A 203 1.28 58.90 -6.77
CA ALA A 203 1.02 60.11 -7.58
C ALA A 203 1.36 59.94 -9.08
N LYS A 204 2.11 58.93 -9.46
CA LYS A 204 2.31 58.59 -10.88
C LYS A 204 1.15 57.75 -11.46
N LEU A 205 0.54 56.92 -10.65
CA LEU A 205 -0.61 56.09 -11.07
C LEU A 205 -1.87 56.94 -11.26
N PHE A 206 -1.99 58.03 -10.45
CA PHE A 206 -3.16 58.96 -10.54
C PHE A 206 -2.67 60.37 -10.84
N PRO A 207 -2.28 60.67 -12.08
CA PRO A 207 -1.69 61.96 -12.48
C PRO A 207 -2.65 63.12 -12.32
N GLU A 208 -3.94 62.95 -12.54
CA GLU A 208 -4.95 63.99 -12.38
C GLU A 208 -5.16 64.41 -10.92
N GLN A 209 -5.04 63.47 -9.98
CA GLN A 209 -5.20 63.68 -8.53
C GLN A 209 -3.86 63.98 -7.84
N LYS A 210 -2.78 64.11 -8.58
CA LYS A 210 -1.43 64.35 -8.06
C LYS A 210 -1.33 65.56 -7.10
N LYS A 211 -2.10 66.63 -7.36
CA LYS A 211 -2.16 67.82 -6.51
C LYS A 211 -2.88 67.51 -5.19
N GLN A 212 -3.98 66.81 -5.25
CA GLN A 212 -4.78 66.37 -4.12
C GLN A 212 -3.97 65.39 -3.22
N ILE A 213 -3.33 64.38 -3.79
CA ILE A 213 -2.45 63.42 -3.11
C ILE A 213 -1.36 64.17 -2.28
N ARG A 214 -0.73 65.18 -2.90
CA ARG A 214 0.29 65.94 -2.21
C ARG A 214 -0.26 66.88 -1.12
N GLN A 215 -1.46 67.43 -1.32
CA GLN A 215 -2.14 68.23 -0.30
C GLN A 215 -2.57 67.41 0.88
N THR A 216 -3.17 66.20 0.65
CA THR A 216 -3.53 65.24 1.69
C THR A 216 -2.32 64.86 2.54
N ALA A 217 -1.19 64.56 1.90
CA ALA A 217 0.05 64.22 2.61
C ALA A 217 0.57 65.35 3.50
N ARG A 218 0.50 66.61 3.00
CA ARG A 218 0.92 67.78 3.75
C ARG A 218 -0.07 68.17 4.87
N LYS A 219 -1.36 68.11 4.59
CA LYS A 219 -2.41 68.48 5.56
C LYS A 219 -2.41 67.53 6.77
N ASN A 220 -2.15 66.25 6.52
CA ASN A 220 -2.15 65.20 7.57
C ASN A 220 -0.76 64.89 8.13
N HIS A 221 0.27 65.69 7.78
CA HIS A 221 1.67 65.48 8.22
C HIS A 221 2.17 64.06 8.02
N LEU A 222 1.82 63.43 6.90
CA LEU A 222 2.14 62.04 6.63
C LEU A 222 3.64 61.79 6.41
N SER A 223 4.17 60.74 7.07
CA SER A 223 5.56 60.32 6.97
C SER A 223 5.63 58.95 6.31
N PHE A 224 6.49 58.78 5.33
CA PHE A 224 6.70 57.53 4.59
C PHE A 224 7.97 56.80 5.03
N SER A 225 8.42 57.05 6.29
CA SER A 225 9.43 56.23 6.95
C SER A 225 8.91 54.81 7.16
N LYS A 226 9.81 53.85 7.31
CA LYS A 226 9.45 52.41 7.40
C LYS A 226 8.32 52.17 8.41
N SER A 227 8.36 52.73 9.58
CA SER A 227 7.38 52.51 10.67
C SER A 227 6.03 53.24 10.48
N LYS A 228 5.93 54.23 9.59
CA LYS A 228 4.70 55.03 9.36
C LYS A 228 4.19 54.91 7.93
N ARG A 229 4.85 54.11 7.08
CA ARG A 229 4.59 54.00 5.62
C ARG A 229 3.20 53.50 5.35
N GLU A 230 2.84 52.38 5.96
CA GLU A 230 1.55 51.74 5.76
C GLU A 230 0.38 52.67 6.04
N GLY A 231 0.28 53.17 7.27
CA GLY A 231 -0.81 54.09 7.64
C GLY A 231 -0.83 55.36 6.81
N SER A 232 0.34 55.83 6.32
CA SER A 232 0.42 56.98 5.45
C SER A 232 -0.06 56.68 4.02
N LEU A 233 0.27 55.53 3.47
CA LEU A 233 -0.21 55.07 2.17
C LEU A 233 -1.71 54.79 2.19
N VAL A 234 -2.21 54.10 3.22
CA VAL A 234 -3.66 53.84 3.40
C VAL A 234 -4.44 55.13 3.41
N LYS A 235 -4.03 56.16 4.19
CA LYS A 235 -4.71 57.44 4.23
C LYS A 235 -4.70 58.21 2.91
N VAL A 236 -3.72 57.97 2.07
CA VAL A 236 -3.68 58.59 0.72
C VAL A 236 -4.61 57.81 -0.23
N VAL A 237 -4.53 56.49 -0.22
CA VAL A 237 -5.30 55.61 -1.14
C VAL A 237 -6.81 55.68 -0.85
N SER A 238 -7.18 55.69 0.45
CA SER A 238 -8.59 55.78 0.87
C SER A 238 -9.28 57.10 0.54
N GLN A 239 -8.50 58.13 0.25
CA GLN A 239 -9.01 59.48 -0.11
C GLN A 239 -8.95 59.76 -1.63
N LEU A 240 -8.58 58.76 -2.45
CA LEU A 240 -8.67 58.87 -3.89
C LEU A 240 -10.15 58.74 -4.31
N GLU A 241 -10.68 59.78 -4.84
CA GLU A 241 -12.03 59.80 -5.41
C GLU A 241 -11.93 59.38 -6.90
N ILE A 242 -12.79 58.47 -7.30
CA ILE A 242 -12.95 58.13 -8.71
C ILE A 242 -14.23 58.83 -9.16
N ASP A 243 -14.10 59.81 -10.04
CA ASP A 243 -15.24 60.45 -10.69
C ASP A 243 -15.97 59.39 -11.53
N ASN A 244 -17.22 59.13 -11.25
CA ASN A 244 -18.02 58.15 -11.96
C ASN A 244 -18.05 58.48 -13.45
N GLY A 245 -17.23 57.83 -14.27
CA GLY A 245 -17.51 57.65 -15.68
C GLY A 245 -16.58 58.26 -16.73
N LYS A 246 -15.30 58.57 -16.45
CA LYS A 246 -14.37 58.82 -17.58
C LYS A 246 -12.95 58.35 -17.25
N TRP A 247 -12.63 57.15 -17.71
CA TRP A 247 -11.25 56.76 -17.97
C TRP A 247 -10.92 57.20 -19.40
N ILE A 248 -10.06 58.17 -19.56
CA ILE A 248 -9.45 58.46 -20.85
C ILE A 248 -8.16 57.65 -20.90
N MET A 249 -8.21 56.51 -21.59
CA MET A 249 -6.99 55.89 -22.05
C MET A 249 -6.43 56.75 -23.17
N ASP A 250 -5.13 56.93 -23.11
CA ASP A 250 -4.34 57.63 -24.13
C ASP A 250 -4.25 56.82 -25.42
N ASN A 251 -5.39 56.44 -26.01
CA ASN A 251 -5.58 55.88 -27.36
C ASN A 251 -7.06 55.85 -27.75
N GLY A 252 -7.80 56.90 -27.58
CA GLY A 252 -8.96 57.27 -28.42
C GLY A 252 -10.05 56.21 -28.70
N LYS A 253 -10.56 55.47 -27.69
CA LYS A 253 -11.83 54.75 -27.83
C LYS A 253 -12.66 54.86 -26.55
N LEU A 254 -13.77 55.62 -26.67
CA LEU A 254 -14.85 55.69 -25.70
C LEU A 254 -15.63 54.35 -25.68
N ALA A 255 -15.90 53.83 -24.49
CA ALA A 255 -16.96 52.87 -24.26
C ALA A 255 -17.93 53.45 -23.23
N SER A 256 -19.08 53.91 -23.73
CA SER A 256 -20.26 54.29 -22.97
C SER A 256 -21.11 53.03 -22.74
N ALA A 257 -21.49 52.73 -21.54
CA ALA A 257 -22.66 51.90 -21.21
C ALA A 257 -23.10 52.13 -19.77
N ALA A 258 -24.21 52.75 -19.65
CA ALA A 258 -25.34 52.50 -18.75
C ALA A 258 -25.95 53.79 -18.19
N GLU A 259 -26.83 54.39 -18.98
CA GLU A 259 -28.02 55.06 -18.51
C GLU A 259 -29.16 54.05 -18.64
N ASP A 260 -29.84 53.78 -17.53
CA ASP A 260 -31.27 53.61 -17.37
C ASP A 260 -31.56 52.78 -16.16
N ALA A 261 -31.93 53.41 -15.07
CA ALA A 261 -33.03 53.08 -14.16
C ALA A 261 -32.88 53.82 -12.82
N ALA A 262 -33.37 55.04 -12.88
CA ALA A 262 -33.91 55.69 -11.67
C ALA A 262 -35.42 55.73 -11.87
N ASP A 263 -36.17 55.09 -11.04
CA ASP A 263 -37.29 55.75 -10.30
C ASP A 263 -38.05 54.69 -9.45
N ASN A 264 -38.52 55.24 -8.29
CA ASN A 264 -39.57 54.72 -7.42
C ASN A 264 -39.27 53.65 -6.38
N GLY A 265 -38.98 54.08 -5.14
CA GLY A 265 -40.03 54.19 -4.10
C GLY A 265 -40.12 53.05 -3.12
N GLU A 266 -39.84 53.41 -1.90
CA GLU A 266 -40.35 52.83 -0.63
C GLU A 266 -39.63 51.63 0.06
N LEU A 267 -39.20 51.95 1.25
CA LEU A 267 -38.75 51.16 2.36
C LEU A 267 -39.63 49.98 2.74
N GLN A 268 -39.06 48.82 2.97
CA GLN A 268 -39.39 48.00 4.16
C GLN A 268 -38.26 47.00 4.45
N GLU A 269 -37.99 46.88 5.73
CA GLU A 269 -37.08 45.94 6.40
C GLU A 269 -37.42 44.49 6.10
N GLY A 270 -36.40 43.62 6.06
CA GLY A 270 -36.62 42.20 6.28
C GLY A 270 -35.67 41.29 5.54
N ALA A 271 -34.68 40.84 6.29
CA ALA A 271 -34.08 39.51 6.29
C ALA A 271 -33.67 38.78 4.98
N ALA A 272 -32.42 38.43 4.96
CA ALA A 272 -31.86 37.12 4.57
C ALA A 272 -31.92 36.65 3.11
N ASN A 273 -30.74 36.38 2.62
CA ASN A 273 -30.40 35.29 1.68
C ASN A 273 -31.11 35.20 0.35
N ASN A 274 -30.37 35.43 -0.72
CA ASN A 274 -30.45 34.58 -1.91
C ASN A 274 -29.29 34.85 -2.87
N TYR A 275 -28.38 33.90 -2.96
CA TYR A 275 -27.56 33.76 -4.16
C TYR A 275 -28.31 32.96 -5.19
N PRO A 276 -28.31 33.32 -6.45
CA PRO A 276 -29.04 32.63 -7.49
C PRO A 276 -28.28 31.40 -7.97
N SER A 277 -28.92 30.24 -7.81
CA SER A 277 -28.58 29.01 -8.50
C SER A 277 -29.08 29.11 -9.97
N SER A 278 -28.18 29.19 -10.91
CA SER A 278 -28.53 29.06 -12.34
C SER A 278 -28.70 27.57 -12.67
N ILE A 279 -29.98 27.12 -12.70
CA ILE A 279 -30.38 25.85 -13.30
C ILE A 279 -30.66 26.15 -14.78
N ILE A 280 -29.86 25.56 -15.66
CA ILE A 280 -30.19 25.56 -17.10
C ILE A 280 -31.07 24.34 -17.34
N ASN A 281 -32.37 24.60 -17.55
CA ASN A 281 -33.30 23.61 -18.06
C ASN A 281 -33.20 23.56 -19.58
N TYR A 282 -32.88 22.40 -20.13
CA TYR A 282 -33.18 22.10 -21.53
C TYR A 282 -34.50 21.31 -21.62
N PRO A 283 -35.40 21.69 -22.53
CA PRO A 283 -36.65 20.96 -22.69
C PRO A 283 -36.45 19.71 -23.54
N LEU A 284 -36.96 18.59 -23.04
CA LEU A 284 -37.15 17.36 -23.79
C LEU A 284 -38.29 17.55 -24.78
N SER A 285 -38.04 17.45 -26.07
CA SER A 285 -39.05 17.26 -27.11
C SER A 285 -39.14 15.81 -27.50
N ASP A 286 -40.38 15.36 -27.56
CA ASP A 286 -40.86 14.01 -27.86
C ASP A 286 -40.47 13.46 -29.23
N LYS A 287 -40.36 12.12 -29.25
CA LYS A 287 -40.67 11.16 -30.31
C LYS A 287 -39.77 11.08 -31.54
N GLU A 288 -39.11 9.92 -31.62
CA GLU A 288 -39.25 9.08 -32.81
C GLU A 288 -39.01 7.60 -32.46
N LEU A 289 -40.05 6.81 -32.71
CA LEU A 289 -40.05 5.34 -32.71
C LEU A 289 -39.29 4.85 -33.95
N ILE A 290 -38.31 4.00 -33.78
CA ILE A 290 -37.83 3.14 -34.85
C ILE A 290 -38.27 1.70 -34.57
N THR A 291 -39.31 1.28 -35.30
CA THR A 291 -39.72 -0.11 -35.49
C THR A 291 -38.89 -0.70 -36.59
N GLY A 292 -38.36 -1.91 -36.40
CA GLY A 292 -37.83 -2.69 -37.50
C GLY A 292 -36.80 -3.73 -37.05
N ILE A 293 -37.26 -4.88 -36.47
CA ILE A 293 -36.49 -6.12 -36.42
C ILE A 293 -37.25 -7.15 -37.26
N PRO A 294 -36.65 -7.75 -38.30
CA PRO A 294 -37.30 -8.85 -38.98
C PRO A 294 -37.17 -10.15 -38.19
N VAL A 295 -38.31 -10.81 -38.03
CA VAL A 295 -38.44 -12.14 -37.53
C VAL A 295 -37.95 -13.10 -38.63
N LEU A 296 -37.04 -14.00 -38.32
CA LEU A 296 -36.74 -15.16 -39.16
C LEU A 296 -37.18 -16.42 -38.45
N ASP A 297 -37.94 -17.15 -39.20
CA ASP A 297 -38.64 -18.39 -38.87
C ASP A 297 -37.75 -19.57 -38.47
N SER A 298 -38.35 -20.42 -37.66
CA SER A 298 -37.84 -21.70 -37.20
C SER A 298 -37.74 -22.73 -38.32
N ASP A 299 -36.57 -23.35 -38.43
CA ASP A 299 -36.51 -24.69 -39.00
C ASP A 299 -35.73 -25.64 -38.10
N THR A 300 -36.43 -26.69 -37.72
CA THR A 300 -36.00 -27.81 -36.92
C THR A 300 -34.97 -28.66 -37.63
N LEU A 301 -33.82 -28.87 -37.03
CA LEU A 301 -32.93 -29.98 -37.40
C LEU A 301 -32.74 -30.90 -36.19
N SER A 302 -33.38 -32.07 -36.27
CA SER A 302 -33.21 -33.15 -35.31
C SER A 302 -31.98 -33.98 -35.68
N ILE A 303 -31.01 -34.06 -34.76
CA ILE A 303 -29.89 -35.01 -34.85
C ILE A 303 -30.03 -35.99 -33.71
N ALA A 304 -30.16 -37.29 -34.08
CA ALA A 304 -30.21 -38.40 -33.16
C ALA A 304 -28.83 -38.64 -32.49
N VAL A 305 -28.81 -38.70 -31.18
CA VAL A 305 -27.62 -39.10 -30.41
C VAL A 305 -27.70 -40.59 -30.13
N GLY A 306 -26.78 -41.34 -30.73
CA GLY A 306 -26.55 -42.73 -30.41
C GLY A 306 -25.72 -42.87 -29.12
N SER A 307 -26.26 -43.63 -28.18
CA SER A 307 -25.62 -44.01 -26.94
C SER A 307 -24.54 -45.08 -27.14
N ALA A 308 -23.29 -44.79 -26.78
CA ALA A 308 -22.29 -45.81 -26.52
C ALA A 308 -21.60 -45.52 -25.17
N LYS A 309 -21.84 -46.36 -24.19
CA LYS A 309 -21.07 -46.41 -22.92
C LYS A 309 -19.76 -47.13 -23.22
N THR A 310 -18.64 -46.43 -23.05
CA THR A 310 -17.32 -47.06 -23.04
C THR A 310 -16.77 -47.00 -21.61
N GLN A 311 -16.60 -48.16 -20.99
CA GLN A 311 -15.86 -48.33 -19.75
C GLN A 311 -14.37 -48.39 -20.09
N VAL A 312 -13.57 -47.53 -19.49
CA VAL A 312 -12.11 -47.56 -19.60
C VAL A 312 -11.55 -48.16 -18.34
N TYR A 313 -10.91 -49.33 -18.50
CA TYR A 313 -10.08 -49.93 -17.45
C TYR A 313 -8.67 -49.33 -17.50
N VAL A 314 -8.22 -48.81 -16.36
CA VAL A 314 -6.83 -48.35 -16.20
C VAL A 314 -5.96 -49.52 -15.72
N VAL A 315 -5.03 -49.93 -16.56
CA VAL A 315 -3.96 -50.85 -16.18
C VAL A 315 -2.72 -50.04 -15.74
N PRO A 316 -2.15 -50.27 -14.55
CA PRO A 316 -0.95 -49.59 -14.13
C PRO A 316 0.28 -50.17 -14.85
N GLY A 317 1.06 -49.27 -15.47
CA GLY A 317 2.40 -49.58 -15.94
C GLY A 317 2.61 -49.85 -17.40
N VAL A 318 2.52 -48.85 -18.29
CA VAL A 318 3.26 -48.89 -19.57
C VAL A 318 3.70 -47.45 -19.89
N THR A 319 4.98 -47.24 -19.90
CA THR A 319 5.63 -46.10 -20.48
C THR A 319 5.74 -46.26 -22.01
N LYS A 320 5.45 -45.14 -22.71
CA LYS A 320 5.65 -44.91 -24.14
C LYS A 320 4.66 -45.47 -25.12
N ALA A 321 3.74 -44.65 -25.57
CA ALA A 321 3.13 -44.78 -26.89
C ALA A 321 3.37 -43.47 -27.66
N ARG A 322 4.04 -43.57 -28.80
CA ARG A 322 4.15 -42.55 -29.84
C ARG A 322 2.79 -42.52 -30.54
N ALA A 323 2.05 -41.42 -30.42
CA ALA A 323 0.83 -41.24 -31.22
C ALA A 323 1.20 -40.64 -32.58
N SER A 324 0.86 -41.33 -33.65
CA SER A 324 0.82 -40.82 -35.01
C SER A 324 -0.47 -40.01 -35.19
N ILE A 325 -0.34 -38.83 -35.75
CA ILE A 325 -1.45 -37.93 -36.07
C ILE A 325 -2.23 -38.46 -37.26
N ALA A 326 -3.50 -38.67 -37.10
CA ALA A 326 -4.50 -38.64 -38.17
C ALA A 326 -5.88 -38.29 -37.60
N ASP A 327 -6.44 -37.27 -38.19
CA ASP A 327 -7.84 -36.83 -38.22
C ASP A 327 -8.47 -36.16 -36.99
N ASP A 328 -9.01 -34.98 -37.28
CA ASP A 328 -9.84 -34.09 -36.50
C ASP A 328 -10.98 -34.83 -35.73
N GLN A 329 -10.69 -35.14 -34.47
CA GLN A 329 -11.70 -35.25 -33.43
C GLN A 329 -11.30 -34.31 -32.30
N GLU A 330 -12.16 -33.37 -31.96
CA GLU A 330 -12.04 -32.56 -30.74
C GLU A 330 -11.88 -33.53 -29.56
N LEU A 331 -10.64 -33.65 -29.12
CA LEU A 331 -10.32 -34.22 -27.82
C LEU A 331 -10.77 -33.21 -26.76
N ASP A 332 -11.78 -33.60 -25.98
CA ASP A 332 -12.00 -32.97 -24.67
C ASP A 332 -10.67 -32.81 -23.98
N GLU A 333 -10.41 -31.60 -23.43
CA GLU A 333 -9.19 -31.31 -22.70
C GLU A 333 -9.02 -32.31 -21.55
N ILE A 334 -8.30 -33.40 -21.84
CA ILE A 334 -7.85 -34.29 -20.77
C ILE A 334 -6.83 -33.49 -19.97
N VAL A 335 -7.29 -32.85 -18.89
CA VAL A 335 -6.42 -32.40 -17.85
C VAL A 335 -5.71 -33.60 -17.27
N VAL A 336 -4.58 -33.98 -17.86
CA VAL A 336 -3.67 -34.92 -17.25
C VAL A 336 -3.17 -34.26 -15.98
N VAL A 337 -3.85 -34.52 -14.90
CA VAL A 337 -3.35 -34.29 -13.55
C VAL A 337 -2.20 -35.29 -13.41
N GLY A 338 -1.06 -34.97 -13.99
CA GLY A 338 0.20 -35.65 -13.73
C GLY A 338 0.35 -35.66 -12.21
N GLY A 339 0.53 -36.87 -11.65
CA GLY A 339 0.41 -37.21 -10.26
C GLY A 339 0.70 -36.06 -9.31
N ARG A 340 -0.33 -35.46 -8.75
CA ARG A 340 -0.21 -34.49 -7.67
C ARG A 340 0.52 -35.18 -6.55
N PRO A 341 1.69 -34.73 -6.08
CA PRO A 341 2.22 -35.26 -4.86
C PRO A 341 1.13 -35.05 -3.81
N SER A 342 0.56 -36.15 -3.34
CA SER A 342 -0.42 -36.15 -2.26
C SER A 342 0.18 -35.42 -1.06
N SER A 343 -0.62 -34.62 -0.39
CA SER A 343 -0.20 -34.02 0.89
C SER A 343 0.20 -35.11 1.90
N VAL A 344 -0.25 -36.36 1.73
CA VAL A 344 0.08 -37.50 2.57
C VAL A 344 1.53 -37.98 2.35
N ASP A 345 2.04 -37.95 1.12
CA ASP A 345 3.33 -38.57 0.74
C ASP A 345 4.55 -37.62 0.88
N ASN A 346 4.34 -36.33 0.98
CA ASN A 346 5.43 -35.35 1.09
C ASN A 346 6.02 -35.32 2.50
N VAL A 347 7.33 -35.58 2.67
CA VAL A 347 8.02 -35.54 3.97
C VAL A 347 8.01 -34.13 4.57
N MET A 348 7.99 -33.09 3.73
CA MET A 348 7.99 -31.69 4.18
C MET A 348 6.63 -31.32 4.75
N MET A 349 6.59 -31.02 6.05
CA MET A 349 5.40 -30.58 6.75
C MET A 349 5.15 -29.09 6.51
N GLY A 350 3.87 -28.68 6.40
CA GLY A 350 3.49 -27.29 6.23
C GLY A 350 3.97 -26.67 4.91
N SER A 351 4.19 -27.51 3.87
CA SER A 351 4.49 -27.08 2.51
C SER A 351 3.20 -27.10 1.69
N GLU A 352 2.85 -25.94 1.10
CA GLU A 352 1.71 -25.76 0.21
C GLU A 352 2.20 -25.36 -1.16
N LYS A 353 1.91 -26.23 -2.15
CA LYS A 353 2.29 -26.00 -3.55
C LYS A 353 1.05 -25.89 -4.43
N PHE A 354 1.00 -24.87 -5.27
CA PHE A 354 -0.10 -24.67 -6.21
C PHE A 354 0.35 -24.03 -7.52
N LYS A 355 -0.42 -24.29 -8.58
CA LYS A 355 -0.26 -23.62 -9.88
C LYS A 355 -1.33 -22.54 -10.01
N PRO A 356 -0.96 -21.27 -10.26
CA PRO A 356 -1.92 -20.16 -10.35
C PRO A 356 -2.99 -20.38 -11.44
N GLN A 357 -2.64 -21.09 -12.53
CA GLN A 357 -3.56 -21.38 -13.61
C GLN A 357 -4.77 -22.21 -13.16
N LEU A 358 -4.60 -23.10 -12.17
CA LEU A 358 -5.68 -23.92 -11.62
C LEU A 358 -6.62 -23.12 -10.70
N LEU A 359 -6.24 -21.93 -10.33
CA LEU A 359 -6.93 -21.09 -9.36
C LEU A 359 -7.45 -19.78 -9.97
N LYS A 360 -7.47 -19.68 -11.32
CA LYS A 360 -7.91 -18.48 -12.05
C LYS A 360 -9.32 -18.01 -11.68
N ASN A 361 -10.18 -18.96 -11.28
CA ASN A 361 -11.58 -18.70 -10.98
C ASN A 361 -11.81 -18.29 -9.51
N ILE A 362 -10.77 -18.11 -8.68
CA ILE A 362 -10.92 -17.60 -7.32
C ILE A 362 -11.20 -16.10 -7.39
N PRO A 363 -12.26 -15.59 -6.72
CA PRO A 363 -12.55 -14.17 -6.70
C PRO A 363 -11.36 -13.40 -6.14
N ALA A 364 -10.89 -12.45 -6.90
CA ALA A 364 -9.83 -11.55 -6.49
C ALA A 364 -10.27 -10.10 -6.65
N ALA A 365 -9.59 -9.19 -5.98
CA ALA A 365 -9.89 -7.78 -6.07
C ALA A 365 -9.88 -7.33 -7.54
N PHE A 366 -10.96 -6.71 -7.97
CA PHE A 366 -11.13 -6.12 -9.30
C PHE A 366 -11.01 -7.11 -10.48
N GLY A 367 -11.18 -8.42 -10.23
CA GLY A 367 -11.23 -9.46 -11.27
C GLY A 367 -9.87 -9.92 -11.79
N GLU A 368 -8.77 -9.51 -11.19
CA GLU A 368 -7.44 -10.00 -11.50
C GLU A 368 -7.07 -11.19 -10.61
N SER A 369 -6.62 -12.30 -11.19
CA SER A 369 -6.10 -13.45 -10.43
C SER A 369 -4.82 -13.04 -9.70
N ASP A 370 -4.81 -13.14 -8.37
CA ASP A 370 -3.77 -12.63 -7.48
C ASP A 370 -3.16 -13.76 -6.64
N ILE A 371 -1.85 -13.98 -6.80
CA ILE A 371 -1.09 -15.01 -6.12
C ILE A 371 -1.04 -14.76 -4.61
N MET A 372 -0.84 -13.51 -4.18
CA MET A 372 -0.77 -13.20 -2.76
C MET A 372 -2.13 -13.39 -2.07
N LYS A 373 -3.25 -13.14 -2.76
CA LYS A 373 -4.59 -13.43 -2.22
C LYS A 373 -4.82 -14.92 -2.04
N ILE A 374 -4.27 -15.75 -2.93
CA ILE A 374 -4.28 -17.21 -2.75
C ILE A 374 -3.44 -17.60 -1.53
N VAL A 375 -2.23 -17.10 -1.40
CA VAL A 375 -1.36 -17.33 -0.23
C VAL A 375 -2.07 -16.90 1.06
N LEU A 376 -2.71 -15.73 1.06
CA LEU A 376 -3.49 -15.23 2.20
C LEU A 376 -4.74 -16.07 2.54
N SER A 377 -5.22 -16.92 1.62
CA SER A 377 -6.35 -17.81 1.86
C SER A 377 -5.95 -19.16 2.48
N LEU A 378 -4.64 -19.43 2.63
CA LEU A 378 -4.11 -20.63 3.26
C LEU A 378 -4.22 -20.58 4.80
N PRO A 379 -4.29 -21.74 5.49
CA PRO A 379 -4.28 -21.77 6.95
C PRO A 379 -2.94 -21.29 7.52
N GLY A 380 -3.00 -20.58 8.65
CA GLY A 380 -1.82 -20.03 9.35
C GLY A 380 -1.15 -18.86 8.65
N VAL A 381 -1.75 -18.30 7.61
CA VAL A 381 -1.25 -17.10 6.88
C VAL A 381 -2.23 -15.96 7.10
N THR A 382 -1.79 -14.89 7.72
CA THR A 382 -2.64 -13.73 8.06
C THR A 382 -2.13 -12.45 7.43
N THR A 383 -2.90 -11.38 7.47
CA THR A 383 -2.49 -10.02 7.11
C THR A 383 -3.03 -9.03 8.13
N VAL A 384 -2.35 -7.90 8.30
CA VAL A 384 -2.79 -6.85 9.22
C VAL A 384 -3.99 -6.06 8.71
N GLY A 385 -4.27 -6.08 7.40
CA GLY A 385 -5.40 -5.35 6.83
C GLY A 385 -5.54 -5.51 5.31
N GLU A 386 -6.59 -4.88 4.74
CA GLU A 386 -6.91 -5.00 3.31
C GLU A 386 -5.88 -4.31 2.39
N ALA A 387 -5.32 -3.21 2.84
CA ALA A 387 -4.29 -2.46 2.13
C ALA A 387 -2.93 -2.62 2.83
N SER A 388 -2.47 -3.85 2.97
CA SER A 388 -1.16 -4.19 3.54
C SER A 388 -0.36 -5.01 2.55
N SER A 389 0.84 -4.58 2.26
CA SER A 389 1.75 -5.25 1.34
C SER A 389 2.38 -6.53 1.89
N GLY A 390 2.25 -6.79 3.19
CA GLY A 390 2.86 -7.91 3.86
C GLY A 390 1.89 -9.02 4.26
N TYR A 391 2.44 -10.18 4.59
CA TYR A 391 1.73 -11.29 5.18
C TYR A 391 2.52 -11.86 6.37
N ASN A 392 1.80 -12.48 7.28
CA ASN A 392 2.33 -13.06 8.50
C ASN A 392 2.09 -14.57 8.49
N VAL A 393 3.09 -15.37 8.82
CA VAL A 393 2.97 -16.83 8.84
C VAL A 393 3.25 -17.34 10.23
N ARG A 394 2.28 -18.06 10.81
CA ARG A 394 2.40 -18.68 12.13
C ARG A 394 2.97 -17.71 13.17
N GLY A 395 2.39 -16.51 13.25
CA GLY A 395 2.80 -15.50 14.20
C GLY A 395 4.19 -14.91 13.97
N GLY A 396 4.75 -15.01 12.78
CA GLY A 396 5.95 -14.27 12.39
C GLY A 396 5.62 -12.90 11.81
N ALA A 397 6.52 -11.94 11.95
CA ALA A 397 6.42 -10.63 11.36
C ALA A 397 6.58 -10.66 9.83
N THR A 398 6.19 -9.60 9.14
CA THR A 398 6.21 -9.54 7.67
C THR A 398 7.62 -9.65 7.08
N ASP A 399 8.61 -9.04 7.72
CA ASP A 399 10.03 -9.08 7.33
C ASP A 399 10.69 -10.44 7.62
N GLN A 400 10.06 -11.30 8.44
CA GLN A 400 10.52 -12.63 8.77
C GLN A 400 10.17 -13.68 7.70
N ASN A 401 9.52 -13.29 6.62
CA ASN A 401 9.19 -14.13 5.48
C ASN A 401 10.15 -13.86 4.33
N LEU A 402 10.74 -14.92 3.76
CA LEU A 402 11.55 -14.83 2.55
C LEU A 402 10.66 -15.00 1.33
N ILE A 403 10.61 -13.99 0.48
CA ILE A 403 9.84 -14.02 -0.77
C ILE A 403 10.81 -14.06 -1.92
N LEU A 404 10.75 -15.14 -2.71
CA LEU A 404 11.66 -15.39 -3.81
C LEU A 404 10.92 -15.44 -5.15
N PHE A 405 11.40 -14.65 -6.11
CA PHE A 405 11.01 -14.74 -7.50
C PHE A 405 12.19 -15.22 -8.35
N ASN A 406 12.09 -16.44 -8.90
CA ASN A 406 13.18 -17.09 -9.64
C ASN A 406 14.53 -17.09 -8.92
N GLY A 407 14.51 -17.19 -7.59
CA GLY A 407 15.69 -17.20 -6.73
C GLY A 407 16.11 -15.85 -6.16
N GLY A 408 15.70 -14.72 -6.76
CA GLY A 408 15.96 -13.38 -6.23
C GLY A 408 14.94 -12.95 -5.17
N THR A 409 15.35 -12.09 -4.26
CA THR A 409 14.52 -11.59 -3.16
C THR A 409 13.61 -10.46 -3.63
N VAL A 410 12.32 -10.55 -3.29
CA VAL A 410 11.35 -9.47 -3.48
C VAL A 410 11.02 -8.86 -2.13
N PHE A 411 11.47 -7.63 -1.90
CA PHE A 411 11.30 -6.94 -0.60
C PHE A 411 9.88 -6.41 -0.42
N ASN A 412 9.22 -5.99 -1.49
CA ASN A 412 7.80 -5.61 -1.50
C ASN A 412 7.05 -6.41 -2.57
N PRO A 413 6.24 -7.43 -2.19
CA PRO A 413 5.59 -8.32 -3.15
C PRO A 413 4.28 -7.80 -3.73
N SER A 414 3.98 -6.51 -3.58
CA SER A 414 2.67 -5.96 -3.93
C SER A 414 2.73 -4.58 -4.55
N HIS A 415 1.69 -4.25 -5.32
CA HIS A 415 1.41 -2.94 -5.86
C HIS A 415 0.29 -2.24 -5.10
N LEU A 416 0.30 -0.91 -5.10
CA LEU A 416 -0.73 -0.05 -4.52
C LEU A 416 -1.11 -0.52 -3.10
N PHE A 417 -0.14 -0.60 -2.20
CA PHE A 417 -0.34 -0.98 -0.79
C PHE A 417 -1.00 -2.35 -0.58
N GLY A 418 -0.69 -3.34 -1.39
CA GLY A 418 -1.23 -4.69 -1.22
C GLY A 418 -2.56 -4.95 -1.92
N LEU A 419 -3.02 -4.05 -2.79
CA LEU A 419 -4.19 -4.28 -3.62
C LEU A 419 -3.95 -5.34 -4.68
N PHE A 420 -2.77 -5.32 -5.30
CA PHE A 420 -2.36 -6.27 -6.33
C PHE A 420 -1.01 -6.90 -5.96
N THR A 421 -0.80 -8.13 -6.40
CA THR A 421 0.50 -8.80 -6.27
C THR A 421 1.50 -8.27 -7.28
N SER A 422 2.80 -8.27 -6.94
CA SER A 422 3.88 -7.99 -7.90
C SER A 422 4.09 -9.12 -8.94
N PHE A 423 3.43 -10.26 -8.78
CA PHE A 423 3.60 -11.41 -9.64
C PHE A 423 2.46 -11.52 -10.65
N ASN A 424 2.76 -11.40 -11.95
CA ASN A 424 1.78 -11.64 -13.00
C ASN A 424 1.42 -13.15 -13.03
N SER A 425 0.20 -13.49 -12.63
CA SER A 425 -0.27 -14.87 -12.51
C SER A 425 -0.21 -15.68 -13.82
N ASP A 426 -0.25 -15.03 -14.99
CA ASP A 426 -0.15 -15.70 -16.29
C ASP A 426 1.30 -16.06 -16.66
N ALA A 427 2.28 -15.40 -16.04
CA ALA A 427 3.70 -15.65 -16.22
C ALA A 427 4.31 -16.57 -15.14
N VAL A 428 3.52 -16.96 -14.11
CA VAL A 428 3.98 -17.83 -13.03
C VAL A 428 3.53 -19.26 -13.27
N GLU A 429 4.46 -20.22 -13.09
CA GLU A 429 4.20 -21.65 -13.20
C GLU A 429 3.81 -22.26 -11.87
N ASP A 430 4.68 -22.10 -10.85
CA ASP A 430 4.53 -22.73 -9.53
C ASP A 430 4.71 -21.71 -8.42
N VAL A 431 3.91 -21.84 -7.39
CA VAL A 431 4.05 -21.13 -6.11
C VAL A 431 4.13 -22.17 -5.00
N GLU A 432 5.12 -22.03 -4.13
CA GLU A 432 5.34 -22.94 -3.03
C GLU A 432 5.63 -22.16 -1.75
N LEU A 433 4.80 -22.37 -0.73
CA LEU A 433 4.95 -21.76 0.60
C LEU A 433 5.40 -22.81 1.60
N PHE A 434 6.53 -22.58 2.27
CA PHE A 434 7.05 -23.37 3.37
C PHE A 434 6.77 -22.67 4.69
N LYS A 435 5.85 -23.23 5.49
CA LYS A 435 5.45 -22.69 6.80
C LYS A 435 6.22 -23.27 8.00
N SER A 436 6.73 -24.51 7.86
CA SER A 436 7.48 -25.22 8.93
C SER A 436 8.75 -25.84 8.42
N SER A 437 8.64 -26.91 7.62
CA SER A 437 9.81 -27.64 7.10
C SER A 437 10.43 -26.83 5.96
N VAL A 438 11.32 -25.90 6.31
CA VAL A 438 12.02 -25.06 5.34
C VAL A 438 13.23 -25.83 4.80
N PRO A 439 13.37 -26.02 3.46
CA PRO A 439 14.55 -26.67 2.88
C PRO A 439 15.86 -25.97 3.25
N VAL A 440 16.95 -26.73 3.39
CA VAL A 440 18.27 -26.25 3.84
C VAL A 440 18.89 -25.17 2.96
N GLU A 441 18.52 -25.14 1.68
CA GLU A 441 19.00 -24.14 0.72
C GLU A 441 18.46 -22.75 0.98
N TYR A 442 17.47 -22.59 1.89
CA TYR A 442 16.89 -21.30 2.27
C TYR A 442 17.26 -20.91 3.70
N GLY A 443 17.60 -19.65 3.90
CA GLY A 443 17.95 -19.06 5.21
C GLY A 443 17.80 -17.55 5.20
N GLY A 444 18.29 -16.89 6.24
CA GLY A 444 18.25 -15.42 6.36
C GLY A 444 16.88 -14.85 6.76
N ARG A 445 15.87 -15.69 7.02
CA ARG A 445 14.56 -15.33 7.56
C ARG A 445 14.07 -16.41 8.51
N ILE A 446 13.27 -16.03 9.52
CA ILE A 446 12.91 -16.94 10.64
C ILE A 446 11.45 -17.41 10.63
N SER A 447 10.62 -17.03 9.65
CA SER A 447 9.20 -17.41 9.64
C SER A 447 8.84 -18.37 8.51
N SER A 448 8.86 -17.95 7.28
CA SER A 448 8.45 -18.74 6.12
C SER A 448 9.27 -18.44 4.89
N VAL A 449 9.14 -19.30 3.88
CA VAL A 449 9.69 -19.06 2.53
C VAL A 449 8.57 -19.21 1.51
N LEU A 450 8.33 -18.16 0.73
CA LEU A 450 7.46 -18.16 -0.43
C LEU A 450 8.34 -18.17 -1.69
N LYS A 451 8.26 -19.26 -2.43
CA LYS A 451 8.98 -19.44 -3.69
C LYS A 451 8.00 -19.29 -4.85
N VAL A 452 8.26 -18.35 -5.74
CA VAL A 452 7.50 -18.10 -6.95
C VAL A 452 8.39 -18.36 -8.15
N LEU A 453 7.97 -19.25 -9.04
CA LEU A 453 8.70 -19.59 -10.24
C LEU A 453 7.95 -19.15 -11.48
N SER A 454 8.63 -18.45 -12.36
CA SER A 454 8.06 -18.08 -13.66
C SER A 454 7.95 -19.29 -14.60
N LYS A 455 6.93 -19.23 -15.44
CA LYS A 455 6.66 -20.18 -16.50
C LYS A 455 7.79 -20.17 -17.55
N GLU A 456 8.08 -21.31 -18.14
CA GLU A 456 8.84 -21.38 -19.40
C GLU A 456 7.87 -21.11 -20.56
N ALA A 457 8.30 -20.33 -21.53
CA ALA A 457 7.50 -20.11 -22.73
C ALA A 457 7.33 -21.36 -23.56
N ASN A 458 6.22 -21.44 -24.27
CA ASN A 458 5.97 -22.52 -25.22
C ASN A 458 7.08 -22.59 -26.27
N MET A 459 7.71 -23.75 -26.42
CA MET A 459 8.83 -23.95 -27.37
C MET A 459 8.38 -24.37 -28.77
N GLN A 460 7.08 -24.62 -28.97
CA GLN A 460 6.54 -25.14 -30.23
C GLN A 460 5.74 -24.12 -31.01
N LYS A 461 4.87 -23.38 -30.30
CA LYS A 461 3.89 -22.46 -30.89
C LYS A 461 3.98 -21.09 -30.22
N LEU A 462 3.66 -20.06 -30.99
CA LEU A 462 3.37 -18.73 -30.44
C LEU A 462 2.05 -18.80 -29.68
N THR A 463 2.08 -18.53 -28.40
CA THR A 463 0.90 -18.51 -27.53
C THR A 463 0.89 -17.26 -26.66
N GLY A 464 -0.23 -16.95 -26.04
CA GLY A 464 -0.27 -15.84 -25.12
C GLY A 464 -1.63 -15.63 -24.49
N SER A 465 -1.69 -14.63 -23.62
CA SER A 465 -2.91 -14.22 -22.95
C SER A 465 -2.94 -12.70 -22.77
N ALA A 466 -4.14 -12.14 -22.74
CA ALA A 466 -4.39 -10.78 -22.37
C ALA A 466 -5.59 -10.73 -21.42
N SER A 467 -5.59 -9.81 -20.48
CA SER A 467 -6.72 -9.58 -19.60
C SER A 467 -6.98 -8.09 -19.47
N ILE A 468 -8.24 -7.71 -19.52
CA ILE A 468 -8.71 -6.33 -19.35
C ILE A 468 -9.73 -6.33 -18.22
N GLY A 469 -9.41 -5.62 -17.16
CA GLY A 469 -10.27 -5.39 -16.02
C GLY A 469 -10.67 -3.94 -15.88
N VAL A 470 -11.38 -3.61 -14.82
CA VAL A 470 -11.83 -2.23 -14.53
C VAL A 470 -10.65 -1.31 -14.20
N LEU A 471 -9.63 -1.83 -13.53
CA LEU A 471 -8.47 -1.05 -13.03
C LEU A 471 -7.17 -1.41 -13.72
N THR A 472 -7.02 -2.65 -14.19
CA THR A 472 -5.76 -3.18 -14.69
C THR A 472 -5.93 -3.86 -16.03
N SER A 473 -4.88 -3.80 -16.83
CA SER A 473 -4.71 -4.64 -18.03
C SER A 473 -3.36 -5.33 -17.98
N LYS A 474 -3.32 -6.58 -18.44
CA LYS A 474 -2.09 -7.37 -18.55
C LYS A 474 -2.05 -8.15 -19.86
N ALA A 475 -0.84 -8.43 -20.30
CA ALA A 475 -0.59 -9.28 -21.45
C ALA A 475 0.63 -10.16 -21.22
N THR A 476 0.60 -11.35 -21.75
CA THR A 476 1.71 -12.30 -21.72
C THR A 476 1.83 -12.93 -23.11
N ILE A 477 3.02 -12.98 -23.64
CA ILE A 477 3.31 -13.61 -24.94
C ILE A 477 4.45 -14.60 -24.80
N GLU A 478 4.32 -15.76 -25.41
CA GLU A 478 5.26 -16.88 -25.41
C GLU A 478 5.72 -17.13 -26.83
N ILE A 479 7.01 -16.92 -27.08
CA ILE A 479 7.62 -16.92 -28.40
C ILE A 479 8.61 -18.08 -28.51
N PRO A 480 8.40 -19.07 -29.39
CA PRO A 480 9.40 -20.07 -29.72
C PRO A 480 10.44 -19.46 -30.69
N VAL A 481 11.53 -18.91 -30.12
CA VAL A 481 12.60 -18.28 -30.92
C VAL A 481 13.30 -19.33 -31.79
N VAL A 482 13.63 -20.48 -31.19
CA VAL A 482 14.11 -21.66 -31.89
C VAL A 482 13.37 -22.87 -31.33
N LYS A 483 12.57 -23.54 -32.18
CA LYS A 483 11.74 -24.68 -31.75
C LYS A 483 12.56 -25.69 -30.94
N ASP A 484 12.01 -26.12 -29.82
CA ASP A 484 12.58 -27.10 -28.87
C ASP A 484 13.86 -26.65 -28.16
N LYS A 485 14.45 -25.48 -28.51
CA LYS A 485 15.74 -25.04 -27.97
C LYS A 485 15.69 -23.71 -27.25
N VAL A 486 15.05 -22.70 -27.84
CA VAL A 486 15.03 -21.35 -27.27
C VAL A 486 13.62 -20.80 -27.28
N SER A 487 13.17 -20.40 -26.13
CA SER A 487 11.88 -19.71 -25.98
C SER A 487 12.00 -18.44 -25.15
N LEU A 488 11.14 -17.48 -25.47
CA LEU A 488 11.09 -16.18 -24.80
C LEU A 488 9.65 -15.93 -24.33
N LEU A 489 9.46 -15.72 -23.05
CA LEU A 489 8.24 -15.21 -22.45
C LEU A 489 8.41 -13.74 -22.15
N LEU A 490 7.47 -12.92 -22.59
CA LEU A 490 7.38 -11.52 -22.21
C LEU A 490 6.01 -11.27 -21.59
N ASN A 491 5.98 -10.48 -20.53
CA ASN A 491 4.74 -10.09 -19.91
C ASN A 491 4.82 -8.62 -19.46
N GLY A 492 3.66 -7.99 -19.43
CA GLY A 492 3.53 -6.63 -18.92
C GLY A 492 2.14 -6.42 -18.34
N ARG A 493 2.07 -5.53 -17.37
CA ARG A 493 0.83 -5.13 -16.71
C ARG A 493 0.88 -3.65 -16.35
N THR A 494 -0.28 -3.01 -16.40
CA THR A 494 -0.45 -1.61 -16.00
C THR A 494 -1.80 -1.38 -15.36
N THR A 495 -1.88 -0.37 -14.50
CA THR A 495 -3.16 0.14 -13.99
C THR A 495 -3.50 1.49 -14.58
N TYR A 496 -4.77 1.83 -14.60
CA TYR A 496 -5.35 3.10 -15.07
C TYR A 496 -6.45 3.57 -14.12
N SER A 497 -6.15 3.61 -12.82
CA SER A 497 -7.12 3.91 -11.76
C SER A 497 -7.55 5.39 -11.71
N ASP A 498 -6.82 6.30 -12.31
CA ASP A 498 -7.06 7.77 -12.24
C ASP A 498 -8.47 8.16 -12.68
N TRP A 499 -9.06 7.45 -13.65
CA TRP A 499 -10.42 7.74 -14.11
C TRP A 499 -11.48 7.50 -13.04
N ILE A 500 -11.26 6.50 -12.14
CA ILE A 500 -12.14 6.24 -10.99
C ILE A 500 -11.94 7.31 -9.92
N LEU A 501 -10.69 7.67 -9.61
CA LEU A 501 -10.38 8.70 -8.62
C LEU A 501 -11.02 10.04 -9.00
N LYS A 502 -10.99 10.42 -10.29
CA LYS A 502 -11.64 11.62 -10.80
C LYS A 502 -13.17 11.63 -10.68
N GLN A 503 -13.81 10.48 -10.51
CA GLN A 503 -15.27 10.39 -10.28
C GLN A 503 -15.63 10.54 -8.79
N LEU A 504 -14.66 10.54 -7.90
CA LEU A 504 -14.90 10.72 -6.47
C LEU A 504 -15.36 12.16 -6.19
N PRO A 505 -16.22 12.38 -5.20
CA PRO A 505 -16.61 13.71 -4.76
C PRO A 505 -15.39 14.52 -4.32
N GLU A 506 -15.38 15.83 -4.51
CA GLU A 506 -14.30 16.72 -4.05
C GLU A 506 -14.03 16.59 -2.55
N LYS A 507 -15.08 16.39 -1.77
CA LYS A 507 -14.99 16.15 -0.31
C LYS A 507 -14.23 14.87 0.09
N SER A 508 -13.92 13.98 -0.86
CA SER A 508 -13.18 12.74 -0.57
C SER A 508 -11.70 12.99 -0.26
N GLY A 509 -11.15 14.12 -0.71
CA GLY A 509 -9.71 14.40 -0.65
C GLY A 509 -8.85 13.57 -1.64
N TYR A 510 -9.46 12.68 -2.43
CA TYR A 510 -8.74 11.79 -3.35
C TYR A 510 -9.01 12.07 -4.83
N LYS A 511 -9.84 13.05 -5.16
CA LYS A 511 -10.21 13.37 -6.54
C LYS A 511 -9.02 13.78 -7.40
N ASP A 512 -8.09 14.55 -6.80
CA ASP A 512 -6.86 15.01 -7.44
C ASP A 512 -5.68 14.05 -7.27
N GLY A 513 -5.95 12.91 -6.61
CA GLY A 513 -4.98 11.86 -6.43
C GLY A 513 -4.71 11.06 -7.70
N SER A 514 -3.62 10.32 -7.69
CA SER A 514 -3.30 9.33 -8.71
C SER A 514 -2.80 8.04 -8.06
N ALA A 515 -3.06 6.90 -8.70
CA ALA A 515 -2.59 5.62 -8.22
C ALA A 515 -2.30 4.71 -9.41
N ASN A 516 -1.03 4.66 -9.78
CA ASN A 516 -0.59 3.98 -10.99
C ASN A 516 0.56 3.03 -10.68
N PHE A 517 0.52 1.86 -11.30
CA PHE A 517 1.68 0.98 -11.38
C PHE A 517 1.80 0.37 -12.77
N TYR A 518 2.99 -0.06 -13.08
CA TYR A 518 3.28 -0.92 -14.21
C TYR A 518 4.39 -1.88 -13.86
N ASP A 519 4.31 -3.08 -14.42
CA ASP A 519 5.37 -4.08 -14.35
C ASP A 519 5.65 -4.69 -15.71
N LEU A 520 6.91 -5.09 -15.88
CA LEU A 520 7.42 -5.77 -17.05
C LEU A 520 8.25 -6.97 -16.60
N GLY A 521 8.04 -8.09 -17.26
CA GLY A 521 8.82 -9.29 -17.00
C GLY A 521 9.21 -10.02 -18.29
N GLY A 522 10.33 -10.69 -18.23
CA GLY A 522 10.80 -11.51 -19.33
C GLY A 522 11.54 -12.75 -18.84
N VAL A 523 11.37 -13.86 -19.56
CA VAL A 523 12.06 -15.12 -19.29
C VAL A 523 12.60 -15.70 -20.60
N LEU A 524 13.90 -15.77 -20.71
CA LEU A 524 14.59 -16.46 -21.79
C LEU A 524 14.98 -17.85 -21.31
N THR A 525 14.50 -18.89 -21.98
CA THR A 525 14.90 -20.28 -21.71
C THR A 525 15.65 -20.83 -22.89
N TRP A 526 16.86 -21.34 -22.63
CA TRP A 526 17.68 -22.01 -23.61
C TRP A 526 18.01 -23.45 -23.17
N LYS A 527 17.68 -24.42 -24.01
CA LYS A 527 17.97 -25.85 -23.85
C LYS A 527 18.95 -26.27 -24.95
N PRO A 528 20.26 -26.10 -24.75
CA PRO A 528 21.25 -26.50 -25.76
C PRO A 528 21.19 -28.00 -26.03
N ASN A 529 20.86 -28.79 -25.04
CA ASN A 529 20.64 -30.23 -25.09
C ASN A 529 19.74 -30.69 -23.94
N ASN A 530 19.40 -31.96 -23.88
CA ASN A 530 18.52 -32.54 -22.87
C ASN A 530 19.08 -32.54 -21.44
N ARG A 531 20.39 -32.30 -21.26
CA ARG A 531 21.05 -32.28 -19.96
C ARG A 531 21.24 -30.87 -19.40
N ASN A 532 21.19 -29.86 -20.25
CA ASN A 532 21.49 -28.49 -19.88
C ASN A 532 20.31 -27.57 -20.18
N ARG A 533 20.02 -26.70 -19.23
CA ARG A 533 19.04 -25.63 -19.35
C ARG A 533 19.58 -24.36 -18.72
N LEU A 534 19.57 -23.26 -19.48
CA LEU A 534 19.80 -21.92 -19.00
C LEU A 534 18.48 -21.15 -19.00
N LYS A 535 18.15 -20.53 -17.89
CA LYS A 535 16.99 -19.64 -17.74
C LYS A 535 17.48 -18.29 -17.27
N VAL A 536 17.19 -17.24 -18.01
CA VAL A 536 17.49 -15.85 -17.64
C VAL A 536 16.17 -15.12 -17.44
N ASN A 537 16.01 -14.49 -16.29
CA ASN A 537 14.81 -13.77 -15.90
C ASN A 537 15.15 -12.29 -15.72
N GLY A 538 14.24 -11.43 -16.16
CA GLY A 538 14.22 -10.03 -15.84
C GLY A 538 12.85 -9.64 -15.34
N TYR A 539 12.77 -8.85 -14.29
CA TYR A 539 11.55 -8.27 -13.75
C TYR A 539 11.81 -6.84 -13.32
N TRP A 540 10.89 -5.94 -13.63
CA TRP A 540 10.93 -4.56 -13.21
C TRP A 540 9.51 -4.05 -12.97
N SER A 541 9.33 -3.33 -11.87
CA SER A 541 8.06 -2.72 -11.52
C SER A 541 8.26 -1.32 -10.96
N HIS A 542 7.28 -0.46 -11.19
CA HIS A 542 7.23 0.89 -10.64
C HIS A 542 5.82 1.22 -10.19
N ASP A 543 5.71 1.67 -8.96
CA ASP A 543 4.49 2.18 -8.34
C ASP A 543 4.64 3.66 -8.07
N LYS A 544 3.61 4.42 -8.38
CA LYS A 544 3.48 5.82 -8.00
C LYS A 544 2.05 6.12 -7.62
N PHE A 545 1.88 6.76 -6.48
CA PHE A 545 0.57 7.22 -6.03
C PHE A 545 0.71 8.53 -5.30
N SER A 546 -0.35 9.33 -5.33
CA SER A 546 -0.48 10.61 -4.64
C SER A 546 -1.90 10.72 -4.11
N PHE A 547 -2.06 11.31 -2.95
CA PHE A 547 -3.37 11.64 -2.41
C PHE A 547 -3.81 13.03 -2.87
N SER A 548 -2.85 13.91 -3.09
CA SER A 548 -3.05 15.28 -3.60
C SER A 548 -2.05 15.59 -4.72
N SER A 549 -2.12 16.79 -5.29
CA SER A 549 -1.11 17.28 -6.23
C SER A 549 0.28 17.45 -5.58
N ASP A 550 0.32 17.56 -4.26
CA ASP A 550 1.48 18.03 -3.51
C ASP A 550 2.27 16.89 -2.87
N ASP A 551 1.66 15.70 -2.75
CA ASP A 551 2.29 14.51 -2.21
C ASP A 551 2.52 13.47 -3.30
N SER A 552 3.67 12.82 -3.30
CA SER A 552 3.85 11.62 -4.10
C SER A 552 4.67 10.57 -3.39
N TYR A 553 4.24 9.34 -3.55
CA TYR A 553 4.89 8.15 -3.00
C TYR A 553 5.19 7.21 -4.15
N GLY A 554 6.29 6.52 -4.08
CA GLY A 554 6.59 5.51 -5.07
C GLY A 554 7.56 4.48 -4.57
N TYR A 555 7.52 3.32 -5.17
CA TYR A 555 8.50 2.28 -4.95
C TYR A 555 8.72 1.47 -6.23
N GLN A 556 9.87 0.88 -6.30
CA GLN A 556 10.33 0.13 -7.46
C GLN A 556 10.97 -1.17 -6.99
N ASN A 557 10.71 -2.24 -7.73
CA ASN A 557 11.47 -3.47 -7.63
C ASN A 557 12.11 -3.78 -8.97
N SER A 558 13.35 -4.24 -8.98
CA SER A 558 13.94 -4.88 -10.13
C SER A 558 14.71 -6.13 -9.72
N ASN A 559 14.63 -7.15 -10.55
CA ASN A 559 15.30 -8.41 -10.36
C ASN A 559 15.82 -8.90 -11.71
N ILE A 560 17.11 -9.24 -11.76
CA ILE A 560 17.71 -9.92 -12.89
C ILE A 560 18.40 -11.14 -12.36
N SER A 561 18.08 -12.32 -12.90
CA SER A 561 18.68 -13.57 -12.43
C SER A 561 18.94 -14.54 -13.59
N ALA A 562 19.94 -15.37 -13.42
CA ALA A 562 20.27 -16.45 -14.33
C ALA A 562 20.37 -17.76 -13.54
N GLU A 563 19.79 -18.81 -14.06
CA GLU A 563 19.86 -20.17 -13.53
C GLU A 563 20.36 -21.11 -14.62
N TRP A 564 21.49 -21.74 -14.40
CA TRP A 564 21.99 -22.81 -15.22
C TRP A 564 21.84 -24.14 -14.50
N ARG A 565 20.98 -24.99 -15.02
CA ARG A 565 20.77 -26.34 -14.54
C ARG A 565 21.42 -27.34 -15.47
N SER A 566 22.29 -28.20 -14.92
CA SER A 566 23.01 -29.23 -15.64
C SER A 566 22.82 -30.60 -14.98
N MET A 567 22.43 -31.58 -15.78
CA MET A 567 22.44 -33.01 -15.36
C MET A 567 23.86 -33.53 -15.61
N LEU A 568 24.71 -33.48 -14.58
CA LEU A 568 26.10 -34.00 -14.65
C LEU A 568 26.13 -35.52 -14.88
N SER A 569 25.15 -36.22 -14.26
CA SER A 569 24.91 -37.64 -14.50
C SER A 569 23.41 -37.92 -14.30
N GLU A 570 22.95 -39.13 -14.51
CA GLU A 570 21.57 -39.57 -14.23
C GLU A 570 21.18 -39.38 -12.75
N LYS A 571 22.17 -39.37 -11.86
CA LYS A 571 21.99 -39.22 -10.40
C LYS A 571 22.27 -37.82 -9.87
N ILE A 572 23.05 -37.02 -10.57
CA ILE A 572 23.51 -35.72 -10.07
C ILE A 572 23.04 -34.59 -10.96
N THR A 573 22.28 -33.69 -10.40
CA THR A 573 21.89 -32.42 -11.02
C THR A 573 22.59 -31.26 -10.28
N ALA A 574 23.30 -30.44 -11.01
CA ALA A 574 23.87 -29.18 -10.52
C ALA A 574 23.04 -28.01 -11.00
N THR A 575 22.85 -27.04 -10.14
CA THR A 575 22.18 -25.76 -10.47
C THR A 575 23.06 -24.62 -9.98
N LEU A 576 23.51 -23.79 -10.89
CA LEU A 576 24.19 -22.53 -10.61
C LEU A 576 23.20 -21.40 -10.85
N SER A 577 22.97 -20.58 -9.85
CA SER A 577 22.07 -19.43 -9.94
C SER A 577 22.76 -18.19 -9.41
N ALA A 578 22.54 -17.05 -10.04
CA ALA A 578 23.03 -15.75 -9.59
C ALA A 578 22.08 -14.65 -10.04
N GLY A 579 22.08 -13.55 -9.30
CA GLY A 579 21.21 -12.43 -9.64
C GLY A 579 21.49 -11.16 -8.86
N LEU A 580 20.82 -10.10 -9.32
CA LEU A 580 20.83 -8.76 -8.74
C LEU A 580 19.39 -8.40 -8.43
N ASP A 581 19.14 -7.99 -7.20
CA ASP A 581 17.85 -7.50 -6.74
C ASP A 581 18.01 -6.05 -6.28
N HIS A 582 17.08 -5.21 -6.67
CA HIS A 582 17.04 -3.81 -6.26
C HIS A 582 15.63 -3.46 -5.81
N TYR A 583 15.54 -2.78 -4.70
CA TYR A 583 14.31 -2.18 -4.17
C TYR A 583 14.60 -0.76 -3.73
N ASP A 584 13.82 0.19 -4.18
CA ASP A 584 13.82 1.55 -3.67
C ASP A 584 12.42 2.05 -3.38
N TYR A 585 12.35 2.99 -2.44
CA TYR A 585 11.15 3.70 -2.05
C TYR A 585 11.44 5.18 -1.92
N PHE A 586 10.48 6.00 -2.29
CA PHE A 586 10.51 7.43 -1.99
C PHE A 586 9.15 7.94 -1.52
N ASN A 587 9.22 8.98 -0.69
CA ASN A 587 8.11 9.86 -0.33
C ASN A 587 8.54 11.29 -0.60
N GLU A 588 7.76 12.03 -1.36
CA GLU A 588 8.03 13.40 -1.77
C GLU A 588 6.86 14.28 -1.35
N ASP A 589 7.15 15.30 -0.56
CA ASP A 589 6.21 16.33 -0.13
C ASP A 589 6.58 17.65 -0.82
N ARG A 590 5.64 18.23 -1.56
CA ARG A 590 5.73 19.49 -2.27
C ARG A 590 4.71 20.53 -1.81
N ALA A 591 3.95 20.24 -0.75
CA ALA A 591 2.87 21.10 -0.26
C ALA A 591 3.37 22.53 0.04
N THR A 592 4.61 22.65 0.52
CA THR A 592 5.26 23.94 0.72
C THR A 592 6.55 23.99 -0.10
N PRO A 593 6.63 24.81 -1.18
CA PRO A 593 7.80 24.84 -2.04
C PRO A 593 9.13 25.07 -1.32
N SER A 594 9.15 25.90 -0.27
CA SER A 594 10.35 26.15 0.54
C SER A 594 10.77 24.99 1.44
N MET A 595 9.86 24.04 1.70
CA MET A 595 10.09 22.87 2.54
C MET A 595 9.96 21.58 1.73
N ALA A 596 9.83 21.70 0.41
CA ALA A 596 9.65 20.55 -0.46
C ALA A 596 10.84 19.58 -0.36
N ALA A 597 10.56 18.36 -0.02
CA ALA A 597 11.58 17.38 0.29
C ALA A 597 11.21 15.98 -0.22
N ARG A 598 12.24 15.20 -0.47
CA ARG A 598 12.13 13.79 -0.81
C ARG A 598 12.89 12.95 0.19
N LEU A 599 12.17 12.06 0.83
CA LEU A 599 12.75 10.99 1.64
C LEU A 599 12.83 9.74 0.77
N SER A 600 13.96 9.08 0.76
CA SER A 600 14.14 7.82 0.03
C SER A 600 15.00 6.84 0.79
N PHE A 601 14.83 5.56 0.53
CA PHE A 601 15.72 4.49 0.94
C PHE A 601 15.79 3.39 -0.12
N GLY A 602 16.83 2.55 -0.06
CA GLY A 602 17.01 1.51 -1.05
C GLY A 602 17.82 0.32 -0.55
N ILE A 603 17.63 -0.81 -1.20
CA ILE A 603 18.33 -2.06 -0.95
C ILE A 603 18.83 -2.61 -2.28
N ASP A 604 20.14 -2.81 -2.39
CA ASP A 604 20.76 -3.56 -3.46
C ASP A 604 21.24 -4.90 -2.91
N GLN A 605 20.96 -5.99 -3.61
CA GLN A 605 21.40 -7.32 -3.24
C GLN A 605 22.01 -8.03 -4.46
N LEU A 606 23.26 -8.45 -4.33
CA LEU A 606 23.92 -9.38 -5.27
C LEU A 606 23.94 -10.75 -4.62
N TRP A 607 23.47 -11.78 -5.30
CA TRP A 607 23.46 -13.12 -4.76
C TRP A 607 23.92 -14.17 -5.75
N GLY A 608 24.46 -15.27 -5.20
CA GLY A 608 24.88 -16.45 -5.95
C GLY A 608 24.64 -17.72 -5.16
N LYS A 609 24.30 -18.80 -5.86
CA LYS A 609 24.00 -20.10 -5.27
C LYS A 609 24.48 -21.22 -6.17
N LEU A 610 25.22 -22.15 -5.61
CA LEU A 610 25.61 -23.40 -6.23
C LEU A 610 24.92 -24.54 -5.46
N HIS A 611 24.07 -25.29 -6.15
CA HIS A 611 23.18 -26.28 -5.55
C HIS A 611 23.31 -27.61 -6.29
N PHE A 612 23.52 -28.68 -5.55
CA PHE A 612 23.59 -30.04 -6.05
C PHE A 612 22.45 -30.88 -5.46
N ARG A 613 21.79 -31.63 -6.31
CA ARG A 613 20.84 -32.67 -5.94
C ARG A 613 21.37 -34.00 -6.42
N HIS A 614 21.71 -34.86 -5.48
CA HIS A 614 22.31 -36.18 -5.72
C HIS A 614 21.31 -37.26 -5.33
N ARG A 615 20.76 -37.95 -6.31
CA ARG A 615 19.82 -39.06 -6.12
C ARG A 615 20.62 -40.36 -6.03
N LEU A 616 20.76 -40.86 -4.83
CA LEU A 616 21.46 -42.16 -4.58
C LEU A 616 20.60 -43.32 -5.05
N THR A 617 19.30 -43.27 -4.71
CA THR A 617 18.25 -44.18 -5.19
C THR A 617 17.02 -43.37 -5.54
N GLU A 618 15.92 -44.01 -5.98
CA GLU A 618 14.67 -43.29 -6.27
C GLU A 618 14.10 -42.55 -5.04
N LYS A 619 14.36 -43.07 -3.85
CA LYS A 619 13.84 -42.57 -2.56
C LYS A 619 14.89 -41.86 -1.70
N GLN A 620 16.20 -41.96 -2.01
CA GLN A 620 17.28 -41.36 -1.24
C GLN A 620 17.92 -40.22 -2.00
N VAL A 621 17.85 -39.00 -1.42
CA VAL A 621 18.35 -37.80 -2.03
C VAL A 621 19.25 -37.05 -1.06
N ILE A 622 20.46 -36.73 -1.49
CA ILE A 622 21.34 -35.78 -0.82
C ILE A 622 21.25 -34.46 -1.56
N THR A 623 20.98 -33.39 -0.84
CA THR A 623 21.03 -32.01 -1.33
C THR A 623 22.13 -31.27 -0.61
N TYR A 624 23.04 -30.62 -1.34
CA TYR A 624 24.15 -29.85 -0.76
C TYR A 624 24.51 -28.66 -1.64
N GLY A 625 25.14 -27.65 -1.06
CA GLY A 625 25.52 -26.48 -1.81
C GLY A 625 26.06 -25.32 -0.98
N LEU A 626 26.30 -24.23 -1.70
CA LEU A 626 26.80 -22.97 -1.15
C LEU A 626 25.87 -21.85 -1.59
N SER A 627 25.70 -20.84 -0.75
CA SER A 627 25.00 -19.60 -1.08
C SER A 627 25.74 -18.40 -0.55
N MET A 628 25.68 -17.28 -1.26
CA MET A 628 26.31 -16.03 -0.88
C MET A 628 25.38 -14.88 -1.28
N GLN A 629 25.23 -13.88 -0.39
CA GLN A 629 24.43 -12.68 -0.61
C GLN A 629 25.20 -11.47 -0.08
N HIS A 630 25.40 -10.49 -0.93
CA HIS A 630 25.97 -9.20 -0.55
C HIS A 630 24.86 -8.17 -0.51
N TYR A 631 24.72 -7.49 0.61
CA TYR A 631 23.74 -6.43 0.84
C TYR A 631 24.42 -5.07 0.79
N ASN A 632 23.73 -4.08 0.23
CA ASN A 632 24.06 -2.66 0.27
C ASN A 632 22.77 -1.88 0.51
N VAL A 633 22.58 -1.43 1.75
CA VAL A 633 21.34 -0.80 2.23
C VAL A 633 21.58 0.70 2.43
N GLN A 634 20.77 1.54 1.80
CA GLN A 634 20.63 2.95 2.10
C GLN A 634 19.43 3.12 3.02
N ALA A 635 19.66 3.27 4.32
CA ALA A 635 18.60 3.29 5.33
C ALA A 635 17.77 4.59 5.37
N GLY A 636 18.28 5.66 4.75
CA GLY A 636 17.55 6.92 4.63
C GLY A 636 18.37 7.99 3.90
N LYS A 637 17.69 8.75 3.07
CA LYS A 637 18.22 9.91 2.35
C LYS A 637 17.12 10.95 2.24
N TYR A 638 17.41 12.17 2.69
CA TYR A 638 16.47 13.28 2.67
C TYR A 638 17.05 14.41 1.82
N GLU A 639 16.37 14.82 0.78
CA GLU A 639 16.87 15.76 -0.23
C GLU A 639 15.84 16.84 -0.54
N PRO A 640 16.29 18.08 -0.86
CA PRO A 640 15.40 19.12 -1.33
C PRO A 640 14.80 18.78 -2.70
N VAL A 641 13.58 19.26 -2.97
CA VAL A 641 12.87 19.09 -4.23
C VAL A 641 12.58 20.45 -4.84
N GLY A 642 13.13 20.70 -6.05
CA GLY A 642 13.00 21.97 -6.75
C GLY A 642 13.91 23.07 -6.21
N ASP A 643 14.07 24.13 -7.00
CA ASP A 643 15.02 25.23 -6.72
C ASP A 643 14.57 26.15 -5.57
N ALA A 644 13.29 26.10 -5.20
CA ALA A 644 12.72 26.90 -4.12
C ALA A 644 12.87 26.26 -2.72
N SER A 645 13.32 25.00 -2.65
CA SER A 645 13.44 24.28 -1.38
C SER A 645 14.70 24.71 -0.62
N TYR A 646 14.53 25.03 0.64
CA TYR A 646 15.64 25.31 1.59
C TYR A 646 15.99 24.09 2.45
N VAL A 647 15.42 22.95 2.18
CA VAL A 647 15.72 21.70 2.89
C VAL A 647 17.19 21.36 2.69
N LYS A 648 17.88 21.10 3.78
CA LYS A 648 19.27 20.62 3.72
C LYS A 648 19.27 19.13 3.45
N ALA A 649 20.03 18.72 2.45
CA ALA A 649 20.24 17.30 2.16
C ALA A 649 20.90 16.61 3.37
N ASP A 650 20.34 15.47 3.76
CA ASP A 650 20.85 14.60 4.81
C ASP A 650 20.79 13.15 4.37
N GLN A 651 21.76 12.35 4.78
CA GLN A 651 21.86 10.97 4.36
C GLN A 651 22.47 10.11 5.47
N LEU A 652 21.77 9.04 5.84
CA LEU A 652 22.31 8.01 6.70
C LEU A 652 23.44 7.24 6.01
N GLN A 653 24.39 6.75 6.79
CA GLN A 653 25.49 5.95 6.27
C GLN A 653 24.95 4.65 5.63
N ARG A 654 25.57 4.25 4.53
CA ARG A 654 25.23 2.98 3.86
C ARG A 654 25.68 1.79 4.71
N GLU A 655 24.83 0.79 4.77
CA GLU A 655 25.11 -0.47 5.45
C GLU A 655 25.43 -1.56 4.45
N LYS A 656 26.58 -2.21 4.63
CA LYS A 656 27.01 -3.32 3.77
C LYS A 656 27.20 -4.58 4.58
N ALA A 657 26.84 -5.70 4.01
CA ALA A 657 27.07 -7.00 4.64
C ALA A 657 27.25 -8.12 3.61
N LEU A 658 27.91 -9.16 4.04
CA LEU A 658 28.07 -10.40 3.30
C LEU A 658 27.53 -11.56 4.13
N GLU A 659 26.44 -12.20 3.66
CA GLU A 659 25.92 -13.43 4.19
C GLU A 659 26.39 -14.59 3.31
N SER A 660 27.02 -15.59 3.91
CA SER A 660 27.49 -16.78 3.23
C SER A 660 26.98 -18.03 3.96
N ALA A 661 26.64 -19.08 3.24
CA ALA A 661 26.25 -20.32 3.89
C ALA A 661 26.63 -21.55 3.07
N ALA A 662 26.99 -22.61 3.79
CA ALA A 662 27.11 -23.96 3.29
C ALA A 662 26.00 -24.83 3.87
N TYR A 663 25.45 -25.74 3.08
CA TYR A 663 24.35 -26.59 3.53
C TYR A 663 24.41 -27.99 2.94
N ILE A 664 23.85 -28.93 3.72
CA ILE A 664 23.65 -30.31 3.31
C ILE A 664 22.38 -30.86 3.94
N SER A 665 21.60 -31.65 3.20
CA SER A 665 20.51 -32.45 3.73
C SER A 665 20.47 -33.83 3.10
N TYR A 666 19.92 -34.77 3.84
CA TYR A 666 19.72 -36.15 3.41
C TYR A 666 18.28 -36.56 3.67
N GLU A 667 17.59 -36.95 2.60
CA GLU A 667 16.28 -37.57 2.65
C GLU A 667 16.44 -39.09 2.55
N LEU A 668 15.95 -39.78 3.57
CA LEU A 668 16.16 -41.21 3.74
C LEU A 668 14.88 -41.92 4.18
N PRO A 669 14.36 -42.91 3.45
CA PRO A 669 13.38 -43.82 3.99
C PRO A 669 14.09 -44.80 4.95
N LEU A 670 13.81 -44.65 6.25
CA LEU A 670 14.35 -45.57 7.28
C LEU A 670 13.65 -46.91 7.26
N THR A 671 12.34 -46.91 6.94
CA THR A 671 11.52 -48.12 6.76
C THR A 671 10.53 -47.84 5.61
N GLU A 672 9.72 -48.82 5.22
CA GLU A 672 8.64 -48.61 4.25
C GLU A 672 7.62 -47.57 4.72
N LYS A 673 7.47 -47.39 6.03
CA LYS A 673 6.51 -46.45 6.64
C LYS A 673 7.11 -45.16 7.16
N LEU A 674 8.42 -45.14 7.39
CA LEU A 674 9.09 -43.98 8.03
C LEU A 674 10.14 -43.39 7.08
N SER A 675 9.91 -42.16 6.68
CA SER A 675 10.85 -41.33 5.92
C SER A 675 11.30 -40.18 6.77
N VAL A 676 12.59 -39.84 6.72
CA VAL A 676 13.21 -38.76 7.49
C VAL A 676 14.03 -37.88 6.54
N SER A 677 13.97 -36.59 6.74
CA SER A 677 14.87 -35.61 6.12
C SER A 677 15.62 -34.88 7.24
N ALA A 678 16.95 -34.94 7.21
CA ALA A 678 17.79 -34.24 8.13
C ALA A 678 18.76 -33.34 7.38
N GLY A 679 18.92 -32.10 7.85
CA GLY A 679 19.77 -31.12 7.20
C GLY A 679 20.45 -30.17 8.15
N LEU A 680 21.59 -29.70 7.73
CA LEU A 680 22.43 -28.71 8.42
C LEU A 680 22.76 -27.58 7.44
N ARG A 681 22.52 -26.36 7.84
CA ARG A 681 23.01 -25.15 7.19
C ARG A 681 23.91 -24.41 8.17
N TYR A 682 25.08 -24.04 7.75
CA TYR A 682 25.97 -23.17 8.51
C TYR A 682 26.04 -21.81 7.82
N SER A 683 25.49 -20.80 8.46
CA SER A 683 25.50 -19.43 7.95
C SER A 683 26.53 -18.58 8.68
N MET A 684 27.17 -17.68 7.93
CA MET A 684 28.10 -16.69 8.41
C MET A 684 27.69 -15.32 7.83
N PHE A 685 27.47 -14.37 8.71
CA PHE A 685 27.14 -13.00 8.35
C PHE A 685 28.24 -12.05 8.81
N ASN A 686 28.73 -11.23 7.92
CA ASN A 686 29.76 -10.23 8.16
C ASN A 686 29.20 -8.85 7.87
N ALA A 687 29.05 -8.00 8.88
CA ALA A 687 28.84 -6.57 8.71
C ALA A 687 30.12 -5.91 8.21
N LEU A 688 30.04 -5.10 7.15
CA LEU A 688 31.21 -4.58 6.43
C LEU A 688 31.28 -3.05 6.50
N GLY A 689 32.52 -2.51 6.47
CA GLY A 689 32.80 -1.10 6.22
C GLY A 689 32.76 -0.73 4.70
N PRO A 690 32.89 0.57 4.34
CA PRO A 690 33.18 1.69 5.25
C PRO A 690 31.95 2.16 6.04
N ARG A 691 32.16 2.43 7.33
CA ARG A 691 31.12 2.95 8.22
C ARG A 691 31.70 3.43 9.56
N ASP A 692 31.13 4.47 10.15
CA ASP A 692 31.35 4.83 11.54
C ASP A 692 30.52 3.93 12.44
N VAL A 693 31.13 3.43 13.48
CA VAL A 693 30.54 2.47 14.42
C VAL A 693 30.56 3.06 15.81
N ASN A 694 29.40 3.11 16.44
CA ASN A 694 29.24 3.55 17.81
C ASN A 694 29.60 2.44 18.77
N TYR A 695 30.37 2.78 19.82
CA TYR A 695 30.72 1.91 20.93
C TYR A 695 30.11 2.44 22.20
N TYR A 696 29.42 1.59 22.93
CA TYR A 696 28.74 1.90 24.18
C TYR A 696 29.38 1.15 25.34
N GLU A 697 29.10 1.59 26.56
CA GLU A 697 29.54 0.92 27.77
C GLU A 697 29.06 -0.53 27.79
N GLU A 698 29.96 -1.42 28.26
CA GLU A 698 29.65 -2.87 28.34
C GLU A 698 28.57 -3.08 29.41
N ASP A 699 27.60 -3.92 29.15
CA ASP A 699 26.45 -4.24 30.02
C ASP A 699 25.40 -3.12 30.20
N GLU A 700 25.57 -1.96 29.58
CA GLU A 700 24.56 -0.90 29.54
C GLU A 700 23.74 -0.91 28.23
N LEU A 701 22.60 -0.22 28.25
CA LEU A 701 21.81 -0.02 27.03
C LEU A 701 22.42 1.12 26.21
N PRO A 702 22.41 1.01 24.87
CA PRO A 702 22.84 2.10 24.01
C PRO A 702 22.03 3.38 24.29
N SER A 703 22.73 4.45 24.64
CA SER A 703 22.19 5.80 24.87
C SER A 703 23.27 6.85 24.60
N GLU A 704 22.91 8.13 24.55
CA GLU A 704 23.91 9.22 24.48
C GLU A 704 24.84 9.22 25.69
N GLU A 705 24.37 8.81 26.87
CA GLU A 705 25.12 8.80 28.12
C GLU A 705 26.12 7.66 28.17
N THR A 706 25.79 6.50 27.57
CA THR A 706 26.64 5.30 27.56
C THR A 706 27.56 5.24 26.34
N LEU A 707 27.52 6.25 25.44
CA LEU A 707 28.38 6.30 24.27
C LEU A 707 29.84 6.59 24.66
N ILE A 708 30.69 5.57 24.53
CA ILE A 708 32.15 5.70 24.79
C ILE A 708 32.86 6.46 23.69
N GLY A 709 32.45 6.23 22.43
CA GLY A 709 33.03 6.87 21.27
C GLY A 709 32.58 6.27 19.94
N VAL A 710 33.00 6.93 18.87
CA VAL A 710 32.73 6.52 17.49
C VAL A 710 34.05 6.15 16.83
N ARG A 711 34.09 5.00 16.17
CA ARG A 711 35.26 4.55 15.43
C ARG A 711 34.92 4.41 13.94
N SER A 712 35.63 5.12 13.10
CA SER A 712 35.53 4.96 11.65
C SER A 712 36.23 3.68 11.20
N GLN A 713 35.51 2.81 10.50
CA GLN A 713 36.00 1.59 9.90
C GLN A 713 36.02 1.78 8.38
N GLU A 714 37.16 2.10 7.81
CA GLU A 714 37.28 2.41 6.38
C GLU A 714 37.00 1.21 5.45
N SER A 715 37.34 0.00 5.91
CA SER A 715 37.14 -1.23 5.14
C SER A 715 37.18 -2.46 6.04
N GLY A 716 36.78 -3.63 5.51
CA GLY A 716 36.88 -4.91 6.21
C GLY A 716 35.64 -5.24 7.03
N VAL A 717 35.79 -6.20 7.93
CA VAL A 717 34.70 -6.75 8.74
C VAL A 717 34.59 -6.00 10.05
N ILE A 718 33.40 -5.50 10.34
CA ILE A 718 33.04 -4.83 11.62
C ILE A 718 32.66 -5.87 12.65
N LYS A 719 31.76 -6.80 12.28
CA LYS A 719 31.23 -7.84 13.16
C LYS A 719 30.90 -9.08 12.37
N THR A 720 31.24 -10.26 12.91
CA THR A 720 30.88 -11.55 12.35
C THR A 720 29.90 -12.26 13.27
N TYR A 721 28.83 -12.80 12.67
CA TYR A 721 27.91 -13.73 13.31
C TYR A 721 27.96 -15.08 12.59
N GLN A 722 27.95 -16.18 13.38
CA GLN A 722 28.00 -17.54 12.86
C GLN A 722 26.83 -18.33 13.45
N ALA A 723 26.14 -19.11 12.65
CA ALA A 723 24.94 -19.80 13.06
C ALA A 723 24.81 -21.19 12.40
N PRO A 724 24.90 -22.25 13.17
CA PRO A 724 24.42 -23.56 12.75
C PRO A 724 22.88 -23.58 12.77
N GLU A 725 22.28 -24.03 11.68
CA GLU A 725 20.84 -24.13 11.51
C GLU A 725 20.47 -25.59 11.20
N PHE A 726 19.60 -26.16 12.02
CA PHE A 726 19.16 -27.55 11.90
C PHE A 726 17.79 -27.61 11.20
N ARG A 727 17.61 -28.59 10.34
CA ARG A 727 16.36 -28.91 9.66
C ARG A 727 16.07 -30.38 9.83
N LEU A 728 14.97 -30.72 10.49
CA LEU A 728 14.54 -32.09 10.70
C LEU A 728 13.07 -32.22 10.28
N SER A 729 12.77 -33.23 9.51
CA SER A 729 11.40 -33.58 9.14
C SER A 729 11.26 -35.09 9.12
N ALA A 730 10.13 -35.60 9.59
CA ALA A 730 9.83 -37.00 9.53
C ALA A 730 8.37 -37.21 9.12
N LEU A 731 8.14 -38.25 8.32
CA LEU A 731 6.85 -38.70 7.89
C LEU A 731 6.71 -40.18 8.32
N TYR A 732 5.65 -40.49 9.03
CA TYR A 732 5.25 -41.87 9.36
C TYR A 732 3.92 -42.18 8.65
N ALA A 733 3.94 -43.04 7.66
CA ALA A 733 2.76 -43.53 6.96
C ALA A 733 2.03 -44.57 7.83
N ILE A 734 0.95 -44.14 8.48
CA ILE A 734 0.10 -45.02 9.29
C ILE A 734 -0.58 -46.04 8.36
N GLN A 735 -1.16 -45.51 7.28
CA GLN A 735 -1.77 -46.21 6.16
C GLN A 735 -1.40 -45.49 4.85
N GLU A 736 -1.70 -46.07 3.70
CA GLU A 736 -1.42 -45.47 2.39
C GLU A 736 -2.07 -44.09 2.21
N ASN A 737 -3.14 -43.82 2.94
CA ASN A 737 -3.92 -42.57 2.85
C ASN A 737 -3.92 -41.78 4.16
N VAL A 738 -3.09 -42.14 5.16
CA VAL A 738 -2.95 -41.43 6.45
C VAL A 738 -1.48 -41.32 6.83
N SER A 739 -1.00 -40.12 7.06
CA SER A 739 0.36 -39.89 7.54
C SER A 739 0.39 -38.95 8.75
N LEU A 740 1.33 -39.23 9.62
CA LEU A 740 1.77 -38.33 10.70
C LEU A 740 3.08 -37.68 10.27
N LYS A 741 3.19 -36.36 10.45
CA LYS A 741 4.43 -35.64 10.15
C LYS A 741 4.88 -34.83 11.34
N VAL A 742 6.16 -34.67 11.47
CA VAL A 742 6.80 -33.79 12.43
C VAL A 742 7.89 -32.99 11.74
N GLY A 743 8.09 -31.76 12.18
CA GLY A 743 9.12 -30.86 11.66
C GLY A 743 9.75 -30.04 12.77
N PHE A 744 11.06 -29.85 12.69
CA PHE A 744 11.82 -28.96 13.57
C PHE A 744 12.86 -28.21 12.76
N ASN A 745 12.94 -26.88 12.95
CA ASN A 745 13.98 -26.06 12.33
C ASN A 745 14.43 -24.93 13.23
N THR A 746 15.71 -24.60 13.08
CA THR A 746 16.31 -23.40 13.65
C THR A 746 16.73 -22.47 12.51
N MET A 747 16.57 -21.15 12.66
CA MET A 747 16.82 -20.15 11.63
C MET A 747 17.35 -18.87 12.23
N HIS A 748 18.11 -18.10 11.43
CA HIS A 748 18.62 -16.79 11.80
C HIS A 748 18.20 -15.76 10.75
N GLN A 749 18.06 -14.50 11.21
CA GLN A 749 17.72 -13.37 10.33
C GLN A 749 18.68 -12.22 10.59
N TYR A 750 19.23 -11.65 9.52
CA TYR A 750 20.28 -10.66 9.57
C TYR A 750 19.88 -9.29 9.00
N ILE A 751 18.76 -9.22 8.31
CA ILE A 751 18.17 -7.97 7.82
C ILE A 751 16.77 -7.84 8.39
N HIS A 752 16.48 -6.70 8.99
CA HIS A 752 15.29 -6.42 9.78
C HIS A 752 14.53 -5.25 9.21
N LYS A 753 13.23 -5.28 9.35
CA LYS A 753 12.38 -4.11 9.08
C LYS A 753 11.89 -3.56 10.41
N VAL A 754 12.17 -2.29 10.66
CA VAL A 754 11.74 -1.58 11.84
C VAL A 754 10.61 -0.63 11.46
N SER A 755 9.49 -0.75 12.16
CA SER A 755 8.31 0.05 11.92
C SER A 755 7.61 0.34 13.24
N ASN A 756 7.11 1.56 13.41
CA ASN A 756 6.26 1.93 14.54
C ASN A 756 4.77 1.86 14.19
N THR A 757 4.44 1.31 13.04
CA THR A 757 3.08 1.09 12.60
C THR A 757 2.79 -0.40 12.45
N SER A 758 1.60 -0.82 12.85
CA SER A 758 1.14 -2.20 12.66
C SER A 758 0.89 -2.56 11.19
N ILE A 759 0.89 -1.56 10.33
CA ILE A 759 0.64 -1.69 8.90
C ILE A 759 1.98 -1.57 8.19
N VAL A 760 2.28 -2.52 7.32
CA VAL A 760 3.46 -2.42 6.46
C VAL A 760 3.35 -1.17 5.61
N SER A 761 4.21 -0.22 5.92
CA SER A 761 4.31 1.04 5.19
C SER A 761 5.54 0.99 4.30
N PRO A 762 5.49 1.58 3.12
CA PRO A 762 6.70 1.79 2.33
C PRO A 762 7.77 2.63 3.05
N THR A 763 7.37 3.40 4.07
CA THR A 763 8.29 4.18 4.93
C THR A 763 8.99 3.38 6.03
N ASP A 764 8.74 2.07 6.11
CA ASP A 764 9.41 1.21 7.09
C ASP A 764 10.93 1.16 6.83
N THR A 765 11.70 1.34 7.87
CA THR A 765 13.17 1.38 7.77
C THR A 765 13.75 -0.04 7.77
N TRP A 766 14.63 -0.32 6.81
CA TRP A 766 15.40 -1.56 6.76
C TRP A 766 16.77 -1.37 7.42
N LYS A 767 17.17 -2.34 8.22
CA LYS A 767 18.39 -2.32 9.02
C LYS A 767 19.10 -3.68 8.96
N LEU A 768 20.41 -3.67 8.73
CA LEU A 768 21.24 -4.87 8.84
C LEU A 768 21.68 -5.10 10.30
N SER A 769 21.88 -6.35 10.67
CA SER A 769 22.59 -6.68 11.91
C SER A 769 24.02 -6.13 11.87
N ASP A 770 24.45 -5.57 13.00
CA ASP A 770 25.80 -4.99 13.15
C ASP A 770 26.35 -5.25 14.56
N LEU A 771 27.26 -4.38 15.05
CA LEU A 771 27.80 -4.52 16.41
C LEU A 771 26.71 -4.38 17.47
N ASN A 772 25.78 -3.45 17.28
CA ASN A 772 24.79 -3.03 18.28
C ASN A 772 23.42 -3.71 18.09
N ILE A 773 23.10 -4.16 16.88
CA ILE A 773 21.84 -4.84 16.56
C ILE A 773 22.12 -6.29 16.19
N LYS A 774 21.76 -7.20 17.12
CA LYS A 774 21.97 -8.64 16.98
C LYS A 774 21.02 -9.27 15.95
N PRO A 775 21.44 -10.38 15.29
CA PRO A 775 20.53 -11.20 14.50
C PRO A 775 19.39 -11.78 15.33
N GLN A 776 18.18 -11.78 14.76
CA GLN A 776 17.08 -12.55 15.36
C GLN A 776 17.33 -14.05 15.20
N LYS A 777 17.01 -14.83 16.24
CA LYS A 777 17.15 -16.29 16.27
C LYS A 777 15.78 -16.91 16.48
N GLY A 778 15.42 -17.88 15.66
CA GLY A 778 14.16 -18.57 15.80
C GLY A 778 14.31 -20.08 15.74
N TRP A 779 13.48 -20.78 16.51
CA TRP A 779 13.24 -22.20 16.30
C TRP A 779 11.74 -22.48 16.26
N GLN A 780 11.38 -23.51 15.53
CA GLN A 780 10.00 -23.94 15.38
C GLN A 780 9.91 -25.44 15.40
N ALA A 781 8.94 -25.96 16.16
CA ALA A 781 8.51 -27.35 16.14
C ALA A 781 7.05 -27.43 15.68
N ALA A 782 6.74 -28.44 14.89
CA ALA A 782 5.39 -28.66 14.41
C ALA A 782 5.10 -30.15 14.24
N ALA A 783 3.83 -30.54 14.43
CA ALA A 783 3.33 -31.88 14.18
C ALA A 783 1.97 -31.82 13.49
N GLY A 784 1.67 -32.80 12.64
CA GLY A 784 0.40 -32.82 11.92
C GLY A 784 0.00 -34.19 11.43
N ILE A 785 -1.31 -34.39 11.33
CA ILE A 785 -1.93 -35.57 10.72
C ILE A 785 -2.59 -35.18 9.41
N TYR A 786 -2.38 -36.00 8.39
CA TYR A 786 -2.87 -35.80 7.03
C TYR A 786 -3.62 -37.05 6.60
N TYR A 787 -4.80 -36.81 6.05
CA TYR A 787 -5.66 -37.85 5.55
C TYR A 787 -6.17 -37.51 4.15
N GLU A 788 -6.07 -38.45 3.24
CA GLU A 788 -6.68 -38.36 1.90
C GLU A 788 -7.71 -39.46 1.78
N THR A 789 -8.91 -39.14 1.31
CA THR A 789 -9.93 -40.20 1.05
C THR A 789 -9.44 -41.13 -0.04
N ARG A 790 -9.85 -42.42 -0.01
CA ARG A 790 -9.43 -43.44 -0.97
C ARG A 790 -9.78 -43.09 -2.42
N ASP A 791 -10.85 -42.33 -2.61
CA ASP A 791 -11.28 -41.81 -3.90
C ASP A 791 -10.56 -40.53 -4.31
N LYS A 792 -9.61 -40.04 -3.48
CA LYS A 792 -8.84 -38.79 -3.63
C LYS A 792 -9.68 -37.51 -3.80
N ASN A 793 -10.93 -37.56 -3.35
CA ASN A 793 -11.86 -36.42 -3.42
C ASN A 793 -11.68 -35.40 -2.33
N TYR A 794 -11.19 -35.81 -1.15
CA TYR A 794 -10.97 -34.92 0.00
C TYR A 794 -9.59 -35.14 0.59
N GLU A 795 -8.94 -34.05 0.91
CA GLU A 795 -7.71 -33.98 1.71
C GLU A 795 -8.05 -33.24 3.03
N LEU A 796 -7.70 -33.86 4.16
CA LEU A 796 -7.88 -33.25 5.47
C LEU A 796 -6.52 -33.15 6.13
N SER A 797 -6.25 -32.04 6.80
CA SER A 797 -5.05 -31.87 7.61
C SER A 797 -5.38 -31.19 8.95
N ALA A 798 -4.68 -31.61 9.99
CA ALA A 798 -4.66 -30.95 11.28
C ALA A 798 -3.20 -30.79 11.71
N GLU A 799 -2.77 -29.55 11.92
CA GLU A 799 -1.41 -29.22 12.29
C GLU A 799 -1.38 -28.43 13.59
N VAL A 800 -0.37 -28.69 14.43
CA VAL A 800 -0.05 -27.90 15.61
C VAL A 800 1.37 -27.41 15.51
N TYR A 801 1.64 -26.20 16.00
CA TYR A 801 2.98 -25.63 15.94
C TYR A 801 3.30 -24.80 17.19
N TYR A 802 4.58 -24.73 17.48
CA TYR A 802 5.15 -23.80 18.45
C TYR A 802 6.43 -23.19 17.86
N LYS A 803 6.55 -21.87 17.98
CA LYS A 803 7.68 -21.06 17.51
C LYS A 803 8.21 -20.23 18.69
N HIS A 804 9.51 -20.14 18.80
CA HIS A 804 10.20 -19.25 19.73
C HIS A 804 11.20 -18.38 18.98
N ILE A 805 11.30 -17.11 19.38
CA ILE A 805 12.20 -16.13 18.77
C ILE A 805 12.94 -15.42 19.88
N ASP A 806 14.26 -15.41 19.79
CA ASP A 806 15.15 -14.58 20.60
C ASP A 806 15.64 -13.39 19.77
N ASP A 807 16.02 -12.33 20.45
CA ASP A 807 16.52 -11.08 19.87
C ASP A 807 15.54 -10.49 18.84
N TYR A 808 14.21 -10.65 19.07
CA TYR A 808 13.19 -10.01 18.20
C TYR A 808 13.33 -8.51 18.33
N LEU A 809 13.59 -7.84 17.18
CA LEU A 809 13.79 -6.40 17.13
C LEU A 809 12.45 -5.66 17.26
N ASN A 810 12.33 -4.84 18.28
CA ASN A 810 11.18 -4.01 18.57
C ASN A 810 11.67 -2.58 18.85
N TYR A 811 10.81 -1.66 19.24
CA TYR A 811 11.14 -0.26 19.51
C TYR A 811 10.59 0.18 20.87
N ARG A 812 11.26 1.13 21.50
CA ARG A 812 10.80 1.74 22.76
C ARG A 812 9.66 2.73 22.51
N ASN A 813 8.97 3.14 23.56
CA ASN A 813 7.95 4.18 23.45
C ASN A 813 8.64 5.50 23.05
N SER A 814 8.00 6.24 22.14
CA SER A 814 8.52 7.49 21.57
C SER A 814 9.80 7.33 20.72
N ALA A 815 10.08 6.13 20.21
CA ALA A 815 11.21 5.88 19.33
C ALA A 815 11.15 6.72 18.05
N VAL A 816 12.28 7.28 17.65
CA VAL A 816 12.47 7.93 16.35
C VAL A 816 13.15 6.92 15.43
N LEU A 817 12.40 6.37 14.50
CA LEU A 817 12.87 5.29 13.62
C LEU A 817 13.37 5.81 12.26
N LEU A 818 12.82 6.94 11.80
CA LEU A 818 13.10 7.49 10.49
C LEU A 818 14.26 8.49 10.56
N MET A 819 15.21 8.37 9.64
CA MET A 819 16.40 9.24 9.56
C MET A 819 17.18 9.33 10.89
N ASN A 820 17.17 8.24 11.68
CA ASN A 820 17.88 8.17 12.94
C ASN A 820 19.27 7.55 12.75
N PRO A 821 20.37 8.32 12.89
CA PRO A 821 21.73 7.80 12.79
C PRO A 821 22.13 6.89 13.95
N HIS A 822 21.41 6.96 15.08
CA HIS A 822 21.61 6.18 16.31
C HIS A 822 20.41 5.27 16.57
N LEU A 823 19.94 4.55 15.54
CA LEU A 823 18.75 3.70 15.63
C LEU A 823 18.85 2.68 16.78
N GLU A 824 20.06 2.24 17.10
CA GLU A 824 20.33 1.29 18.18
C GLU A 824 19.92 1.80 19.57
N THR A 825 19.79 3.12 19.76
CA THR A 825 19.30 3.71 21.02
C THR A 825 17.78 3.65 21.15
N ASP A 826 17.06 3.51 20.03
CA ASP A 826 15.60 3.54 19.98
C ASP A 826 14.95 2.16 19.78
N VAL A 827 15.75 1.17 19.38
CA VAL A 827 15.29 -0.20 19.27
C VAL A 827 15.62 -1.01 20.52
N ILE A 828 14.82 -2.03 20.74
CA ILE A 828 14.94 -2.93 21.89
C ILE A 828 14.89 -4.39 21.42
N SER A 829 15.61 -5.25 22.15
CA SER A 829 15.51 -6.70 21.98
C SER A 829 14.36 -7.24 22.83
N THR A 830 13.51 -8.06 22.23
CA THR A 830 12.40 -8.76 22.89
C THR A 830 12.45 -10.25 22.58
N LYS A 831 11.74 -11.05 23.37
CA LYS A 831 11.47 -12.44 23.05
C LYS A 831 10.10 -12.60 22.43
N GLY A 832 9.98 -13.48 21.44
CA GLY A 832 8.73 -13.83 20.79
C GLY A 832 8.36 -15.29 21.00
N LYS A 833 7.06 -15.59 21.17
CA LYS A 833 6.53 -16.93 21.08
C LYS A 833 5.24 -16.94 20.28
N ALA A 834 5.08 -17.95 19.43
CA ALA A 834 3.84 -18.15 18.70
C ALA A 834 3.45 -19.63 18.70
N TYR A 835 2.16 -19.90 18.84
CA TYR A 835 1.63 -21.26 18.83
C TYR A 835 0.22 -21.28 18.25
N GLY A 836 -0.16 -22.42 17.69
CA GLY A 836 -1.49 -22.53 17.10
C GLY A 836 -1.85 -23.92 16.63
N VAL A 837 -3.10 -24.03 16.19
CA VAL A 837 -3.71 -25.21 15.58
C VAL A 837 -4.31 -24.77 14.24
N GLU A 838 -3.99 -25.51 13.19
CA GLU A 838 -4.51 -25.31 11.84
C GLU A 838 -5.31 -26.53 11.40
N LEU A 839 -6.55 -26.33 10.99
CA LEU A 839 -7.42 -27.37 10.44
C LEU A 839 -7.77 -27.01 9.01
N GLN A 840 -7.70 -27.95 8.08
CA GLN A 840 -8.07 -27.73 6.69
C GLN A 840 -8.83 -28.92 6.13
N VAL A 841 -9.86 -28.64 5.38
CA VAL A 841 -10.57 -29.58 4.53
C VAL A 841 -10.50 -29.06 3.11
N LYS A 842 -9.91 -29.82 2.20
CA LYS A 842 -9.72 -29.44 0.80
C LYS A 842 -10.39 -30.47 -0.12
N LYS A 843 -11.11 -29.97 -1.10
CA LYS A 843 -11.72 -30.75 -2.17
C LYS A 843 -11.17 -30.25 -3.50
N PRO A 844 -10.15 -30.93 -4.06
CA PRO A 844 -9.41 -30.42 -5.20
C PRO A 844 -10.20 -30.48 -6.52
N THR A 845 -11.15 -31.36 -6.66
CA THR A 845 -11.86 -31.63 -7.94
C THR A 845 -13.36 -31.76 -7.76
N GLY A 846 -14.11 -31.79 -8.89
CA GLY A 846 -15.55 -31.97 -8.95
C GLY A 846 -16.34 -30.69 -9.11
N LYS A 847 -17.69 -30.83 -9.14
CA LYS A 847 -18.61 -29.67 -9.30
C LYS A 847 -18.44 -28.62 -8.19
N VAL A 848 -18.16 -29.06 -6.97
CA VAL A 848 -17.75 -28.19 -5.86
C VAL A 848 -16.31 -28.49 -5.58
N ASN A 849 -15.43 -27.52 -5.66
CA ASN A 849 -14.02 -27.64 -5.34
C ASN A 849 -13.55 -26.40 -4.54
N GLY A 850 -12.44 -26.54 -3.84
CA GLY A 850 -11.90 -25.49 -2.97
C GLY A 850 -11.45 -26.03 -1.61
N TRP A 851 -11.39 -25.15 -0.61
CA TRP A 851 -11.01 -25.51 0.77
C TRP A 851 -11.70 -24.64 1.80
N VAL A 852 -11.80 -25.18 2.99
CA VAL A 852 -12.19 -24.48 4.20
C VAL A 852 -11.10 -24.73 5.23
N SER A 853 -10.65 -23.68 5.90
CA SER A 853 -9.65 -23.78 6.94
C SER A 853 -10.01 -22.95 8.18
N TYR A 854 -9.66 -23.48 9.33
CA TYR A 854 -9.75 -22.76 10.61
C TYR A 854 -8.37 -22.76 11.26
N THR A 855 -8.01 -21.61 11.80
CA THR A 855 -6.76 -21.42 12.52
C THR A 855 -7.05 -20.82 13.89
N PHE A 856 -6.56 -21.46 14.93
CA PHE A 856 -6.37 -20.86 16.25
C PHE A 856 -4.88 -20.53 16.39
N ALA A 857 -4.54 -19.27 16.64
CA ALA A 857 -3.14 -18.83 16.73
C ALA A 857 -2.95 -17.75 17.78
N ARG A 858 -1.83 -17.80 18.50
CA ARG A 858 -1.37 -16.73 19.38
C ARG A 858 0.06 -16.34 19.00
N SER A 859 0.33 -15.06 19.04
CA SER A 859 1.67 -14.49 18.86
C SER A 859 1.91 -13.44 19.93
N LEU A 860 2.90 -13.67 20.78
CA LEU A 860 3.15 -12.89 22.00
C LEU A 860 4.61 -12.43 22.01
N LEU A 861 4.84 -11.24 22.53
CA LEU A 861 6.15 -10.63 22.72
C LEU A 861 6.38 -10.34 24.20
N ARG A 862 7.64 -10.28 24.61
CA ARG A 862 8.05 -9.97 25.99
C ARG A 862 9.39 -9.25 25.97
N GLN A 863 9.49 -8.16 26.69
CA GLN A 863 10.76 -7.54 27.02
C GLN A 863 11.24 -8.04 28.38
N ASP A 864 12.33 -8.79 28.41
CA ASP A 864 12.91 -9.34 29.64
C ASP A 864 14.37 -8.95 29.84
N ASP A 865 14.81 -7.87 29.19
CA ASP A 865 16.17 -7.34 29.34
C ASP A 865 16.33 -6.73 30.76
N LYS A 866 17.20 -7.30 31.54
CA LYS A 866 17.43 -6.90 32.94
C LYS A 866 18.06 -5.50 33.10
N ARG A 867 18.61 -4.95 32.04
CA ARG A 867 19.18 -3.60 32.01
C ARG A 867 18.07 -2.54 31.91
N VAL A 868 16.86 -2.93 31.55
CA VAL A 868 15.72 -2.02 31.46
C VAL A 868 15.05 -1.93 32.82
N GLU A 869 15.09 -0.74 33.41
CA GLU A 869 14.47 -0.49 34.71
C GLU A 869 12.93 -0.66 34.64
N LYS A 870 12.33 -0.18 33.55
CA LYS A 870 10.88 -0.26 33.32
C LYS A 870 10.58 -0.91 31.96
N PRO A 871 10.49 -2.24 31.91
CA PRO A 871 10.25 -2.94 30.65
C PRO A 871 8.83 -2.69 30.13
N LEU A 872 8.63 -2.88 28.83
CA LEU A 872 7.31 -2.81 28.21
C LEU A 872 6.34 -3.77 28.88
N ASN A 873 5.13 -3.28 29.20
CA ASN A 873 4.08 -4.05 29.87
C ASN A 873 4.58 -4.75 31.14
N ASP A 874 5.43 -4.06 31.93
CA ASP A 874 6.04 -4.54 33.16
C ASP A 874 6.79 -5.89 33.02
N GLY A 875 7.24 -6.20 31.81
CA GLY A 875 7.95 -7.44 31.50
C GLY A 875 7.04 -8.67 31.31
N ASP A 876 5.74 -8.45 31.21
CA ASP A 876 4.78 -9.50 30.92
C ASP A 876 4.65 -9.80 29.42
N TRP A 877 4.07 -10.97 29.10
CA TRP A 877 3.78 -11.34 27.73
C TRP A 877 2.57 -10.56 27.20
N TYR A 878 2.77 -9.80 26.10
CA TYR A 878 1.72 -9.05 25.43
C TYR A 878 1.56 -9.50 23.97
N PRO A 879 0.37 -9.35 23.35
CA PRO A 879 0.13 -9.73 21.97
C PRO A 879 0.99 -8.92 21.00
N SER A 880 1.53 -9.57 19.98
CA SER A 880 2.12 -8.86 18.84
C SER A 880 1.03 -8.13 18.04
N GLU A 881 1.40 -7.14 17.23
CA GLU A 881 0.46 -6.33 16.45
C GLU A 881 -0.38 -7.13 15.43
N TYR A 882 0.06 -8.33 15.09
CA TYR A 882 -0.60 -9.25 14.15
C TYR A 882 -1.21 -10.49 14.83
N ASP A 883 -1.30 -10.51 16.16
CA ASP A 883 -1.96 -11.60 16.91
C ASP A 883 -3.47 -11.64 16.61
N ARG A 884 -3.94 -12.72 15.97
CA ARG A 884 -5.35 -12.97 15.67
C ARG A 884 -5.74 -14.38 16.14
N PRO A 885 -6.40 -14.50 17.31
CA PRO A 885 -6.70 -15.78 17.91
C PRO A 885 -7.50 -16.73 17.03
N HIS A 886 -8.49 -16.24 16.30
CA HIS A 886 -9.36 -17.07 15.48
C HIS A 886 -9.42 -16.56 14.04
N GLU A 887 -9.25 -17.45 13.09
CA GLU A 887 -9.37 -17.17 11.67
C GLU A 887 -10.11 -18.31 10.96
N LEU A 888 -11.14 -17.98 10.19
CA LEU A 888 -11.89 -18.91 9.34
C LEU A 888 -11.83 -18.43 7.89
N LYS A 889 -11.40 -19.28 7.01
CA LYS A 889 -11.30 -19.02 5.56
C LYS A 889 -12.03 -20.11 4.79
N ALA A 890 -12.75 -19.70 3.75
CA ALA A 890 -13.39 -20.61 2.82
C ALA A 890 -13.24 -20.09 1.40
N VAL A 891 -12.61 -20.88 0.56
CA VAL A 891 -12.50 -20.65 -0.89
C VAL A 891 -13.23 -21.77 -1.58
N LEU A 892 -14.34 -21.46 -2.20
CA LEU A 892 -15.21 -22.43 -2.83
C LEU A 892 -15.55 -22.01 -4.26
N ASN A 893 -15.49 -22.95 -5.17
CA ASN A 893 -15.91 -22.81 -6.55
C ASN A 893 -16.96 -23.85 -6.87
N PHE A 894 -18.14 -23.40 -7.32
CA PHE A 894 -19.27 -24.21 -7.70
C PHE A 894 -19.48 -24.14 -9.21
N LYS A 895 -19.24 -25.25 -9.92
CA LYS A 895 -19.48 -25.39 -11.36
C LYS A 895 -20.93 -25.84 -11.62
N PHE A 896 -21.74 -24.92 -12.12
CA PHE A 896 -23.11 -25.25 -12.56
C PHE A 896 -23.08 -26.14 -13.80
N THR A 897 -22.22 -25.75 -14.74
CA THR A 897 -21.92 -26.41 -16.00
C THR A 897 -20.43 -26.23 -16.31
N GLU A 898 -19.95 -26.80 -17.40
CA GLU A 898 -18.59 -26.53 -17.88
C GLU A 898 -18.36 -25.04 -18.26
N ARG A 899 -19.46 -24.30 -18.52
CA ARG A 899 -19.41 -22.88 -18.92
C ARG A 899 -19.60 -21.89 -17.79
N TYR A 900 -20.31 -22.28 -16.75
CA TYR A 900 -20.71 -21.34 -15.69
C TYR A 900 -20.27 -21.84 -14.33
N SER A 901 -19.59 -21.01 -13.63
CA SER A 901 -19.21 -21.27 -12.23
C SER A 901 -19.41 -20.05 -11.34
N LEU A 902 -19.73 -20.31 -10.09
CA LEU A 902 -19.76 -19.32 -9.01
C LEU A 902 -18.60 -19.60 -8.07
N SER A 903 -17.77 -18.62 -7.86
CA SER A 903 -16.66 -18.69 -6.93
C SER A 903 -16.89 -17.76 -5.75
N SER A 904 -16.50 -18.17 -4.56
CA SER A 904 -16.59 -17.40 -3.34
C SER A 904 -15.28 -17.45 -2.55
N ASN A 905 -14.93 -16.36 -1.91
CA ASN A 905 -13.83 -16.25 -0.97
C ASN A 905 -14.33 -15.57 0.29
N PHE A 906 -14.45 -16.33 1.36
CA PHE A 906 -14.87 -15.83 2.67
C PHE A 906 -13.68 -15.82 3.62
N ASN A 907 -13.54 -14.73 4.37
CA ASN A 907 -12.52 -14.59 5.40
C ASN A 907 -13.14 -13.92 6.65
N TYR A 908 -13.01 -14.59 7.79
CA TYR A 908 -13.29 -14.04 9.11
C TYR A 908 -12.01 -14.14 9.95
N ALA A 909 -11.68 -13.08 10.67
CA ALA A 909 -10.56 -13.06 11.61
C ALA A 909 -10.88 -12.17 12.81
N THR A 910 -10.45 -12.59 14.00
CA THR A 910 -10.50 -11.75 15.21
C THR A 910 -9.73 -10.46 14.99
N GLY A 911 -10.19 -9.37 15.59
CA GLY A 911 -9.53 -8.06 15.53
C GLY A 911 -8.09 -8.14 16.02
N ARG A 912 -7.19 -7.43 15.31
CA ARG A 912 -5.78 -7.32 15.74
C ARG A 912 -5.64 -6.45 16.98
N PRO A 913 -4.56 -6.63 17.76
CA PRO A 913 -4.29 -5.80 18.91
C PRO A 913 -4.03 -4.33 18.55
N THR A 914 -4.32 -3.47 19.50
CA THR A 914 -4.05 -2.03 19.43
C THR A 914 -3.78 -1.48 20.82
N THR A 915 -3.04 -0.39 20.89
CA THR A 915 -2.76 0.38 22.09
C THR A 915 -3.73 1.55 22.17
N LEU A 916 -4.44 1.70 23.27
CA LEU A 916 -5.37 2.81 23.47
C LEU A 916 -4.71 3.94 24.27
N PRO A 917 -5.05 5.20 24.00
CA PRO A 917 -4.81 6.27 24.96
C PRO A 917 -5.71 6.03 26.19
N ALA A 918 -5.09 5.78 27.31
CA ALA A 918 -5.77 5.57 28.60
C ALA A 918 -6.11 6.88 29.32
N GLY A 919 -5.44 7.96 28.94
CA GLY A 919 -5.62 9.26 29.54
C GLY A 919 -4.82 10.33 28.80
N LYS A 920 -4.76 11.51 29.38
CA LYS A 920 -3.91 12.61 28.93
C LYS A 920 -3.20 13.22 30.13
N TYR A 921 -1.97 13.67 29.92
CA TYR A 921 -1.22 14.42 30.91
C TYR A 921 -0.74 15.72 30.29
N TYR A 922 -0.63 16.77 31.11
CA TYR A 922 -0.10 18.05 30.67
C TYR A 922 1.43 18.00 30.68
N ASN A 923 2.03 18.15 29.50
CA ASN A 923 3.47 18.25 29.39
C ASN A 923 3.88 19.73 29.51
N THR A 924 4.54 20.07 30.62
CA THR A 924 4.93 21.45 30.91
C THR A 924 6.00 22.00 29.97
N TYR A 925 6.86 21.12 29.42
CA TYR A 925 7.90 21.52 28.46
C TYR A 925 7.31 21.92 27.11
N TYR A 926 6.34 21.13 26.60
CA TYR A 926 5.64 21.42 25.36
C TYR A 926 4.38 22.26 25.55
N GLN A 927 4.03 22.60 26.80
CA GLN A 927 2.84 23.36 27.20
C GLN A 927 1.54 22.82 26.57
N LYS A 928 1.41 21.49 26.44
CA LYS A 928 0.26 20.84 25.82
C LYS A 928 -0.09 19.54 26.50
N PHE A 929 -1.36 19.13 26.35
CA PHE A 929 -1.77 17.81 26.75
C PHE A 929 -1.20 16.77 25.77
N MET A 930 -0.57 15.75 26.32
CA MET A 930 -0.06 14.59 25.60
C MET A 930 -0.92 13.38 25.97
N PRO A 931 -1.22 12.48 24.98
CA PRO A 931 -1.92 11.25 25.30
C PRO A 931 -1.02 10.36 26.17
N TYR A 932 -1.61 9.83 27.23
CA TYR A 932 -1.01 8.73 28.01
C TYR A 932 -1.58 7.42 27.48
N TYR A 933 -0.72 6.57 26.96
CA TYR A 933 -1.15 5.30 26.38
C TYR A 933 -1.18 4.19 27.44
N SER A 934 -2.12 3.26 27.28
CA SER A 934 -2.17 2.00 28.02
C SER A 934 -0.94 1.14 27.69
N ASP A 935 -0.81 0.03 28.39
CA ASP A 935 0.13 -1.01 28.01
C ASP A 935 -0.05 -1.42 26.56
N ARG A 936 1.07 -1.77 25.92
CA ARG A 936 1.12 -2.02 24.48
C ARG A 936 0.23 -3.21 24.12
N ASN A 937 -0.63 -3.01 23.09
CA ASN A 937 -1.44 -4.05 22.46
C ASN A 937 -2.44 -4.76 23.39
N THR A 938 -2.94 -4.08 24.42
CA THR A 938 -3.89 -4.66 25.39
C THR A 938 -5.32 -4.72 24.90
N TYR A 939 -5.66 -3.92 23.89
CA TYR A 939 -7.01 -3.88 23.30
C TYR A 939 -7.01 -4.45 21.89
N ARG A 940 -8.22 -4.63 21.31
CA ARG A 940 -8.39 -5.11 19.93
C ARG A 940 -9.32 -4.23 19.13
N ILE A 941 -8.98 -4.02 17.85
CA ILE A 941 -9.90 -3.44 16.89
C ILE A 941 -11.05 -4.43 16.60
N PRO A 942 -12.18 -3.98 16.03
CA PRO A 942 -13.28 -4.87 15.63
C PRO A 942 -12.84 -5.98 14.68
N ASP A 943 -13.52 -7.14 14.80
CA ASP A 943 -13.28 -8.32 13.98
C ASP A 943 -13.43 -8.02 12.49
N TYR A 944 -12.58 -8.65 11.71
CA TYR A 944 -12.56 -8.60 10.26
C TYR A 944 -13.49 -9.66 9.67
N MET A 945 -14.32 -9.30 8.69
CA MET A 945 -15.12 -10.25 7.92
C MET A 945 -15.32 -9.75 6.50
N ARG A 946 -15.05 -10.59 5.51
CA ARG A 946 -15.25 -10.27 4.09
C ARG A 946 -15.73 -11.48 3.31
N LEU A 947 -16.62 -11.23 2.36
CA LEU A 947 -17.07 -12.18 1.36
C LEU A 947 -16.87 -11.58 -0.02
N ASP A 948 -16.16 -12.27 -0.88
CA ASP A 948 -15.99 -11.93 -2.30
C ASP A 948 -16.70 -13.00 -3.14
N LEU A 949 -17.39 -12.56 -4.18
CA LEU A 949 -18.14 -13.43 -5.08
C LEU A 949 -17.77 -13.14 -6.53
N ALA A 950 -17.66 -14.18 -7.36
CA ALA A 950 -17.46 -14.04 -8.78
C ALA A 950 -18.26 -15.07 -9.57
N PHE A 951 -18.95 -14.63 -10.58
CA PHE A 951 -19.60 -15.47 -11.58
C PHE A 951 -18.73 -15.51 -12.83
N ASN A 952 -18.26 -16.72 -13.20
CA ASN A 952 -17.33 -16.91 -14.30
C ASN A 952 -18.07 -17.57 -15.47
N ILE A 953 -17.79 -17.07 -16.67
CA ILE A 953 -18.38 -17.53 -17.93
C ILE A 953 -17.25 -17.96 -18.86
N GLU A 954 -17.19 -19.24 -19.18
CA GLU A 954 -16.22 -19.83 -20.11
C GLU A 954 -16.97 -20.37 -21.35
N PRO A 955 -17.00 -19.61 -22.45
CA PRO A 955 -17.62 -20.11 -23.68
C PRO A 955 -16.91 -21.35 -24.18
N THR A 956 -17.67 -22.37 -24.61
CA THR A 956 -17.10 -23.62 -25.10
C THR A 956 -16.62 -23.57 -26.54
N HIS A 957 -17.05 -22.57 -27.32
CA HIS A 957 -16.57 -22.36 -28.67
C HIS A 957 -15.55 -21.25 -28.72
N LYS A 958 -14.53 -21.45 -29.50
CA LYS A 958 -13.56 -20.42 -29.82
C LYS A 958 -14.23 -19.39 -30.75
N LEU A 959 -14.01 -18.11 -30.52
CA LEU A 959 -14.41 -17.04 -31.46
C LEU A 959 -13.81 -17.31 -32.86
N THR A 960 -12.59 -17.82 -32.85
CA THR A 960 -11.89 -18.37 -34.01
C THR A 960 -11.13 -19.60 -33.52
N SER A 961 -10.59 -20.43 -34.42
CA SER A 961 -9.71 -21.55 -34.03
C SER A 961 -8.50 -21.15 -33.20
N PHE A 962 -8.18 -19.86 -33.15
CA PHE A 962 -7.02 -19.24 -32.51
C PHE A 962 -7.34 -18.55 -31.19
N LEU A 963 -8.57 -18.08 -30.96
CA LEU A 963 -8.91 -17.18 -29.84
C LEU A 963 -9.97 -17.81 -28.91
N HIS A 964 -9.64 -17.88 -27.63
CA HIS A 964 -10.54 -18.27 -26.55
C HIS A 964 -10.76 -17.08 -25.59
N THR A 965 -11.99 -16.79 -25.21
CA THR A 965 -12.34 -15.70 -24.31
C THR A 965 -13.10 -16.19 -23.10
N SER A 966 -12.87 -15.62 -21.94
CA SER A 966 -13.69 -15.84 -20.74
C SER A 966 -13.99 -14.53 -20.03
N PHE A 967 -15.12 -14.50 -19.31
CA PHE A 967 -15.60 -13.33 -18.57
C PHE A 967 -15.78 -13.68 -17.11
N SER A 968 -15.43 -12.72 -16.23
CA SER A 968 -15.76 -12.81 -14.82
C SER A 968 -16.50 -11.54 -14.40
N ILE A 969 -17.61 -11.71 -13.70
CA ILE A 969 -18.39 -10.64 -13.10
C ILE A 969 -18.45 -10.92 -11.62
N GLY A 970 -18.01 -10.00 -10.79
CA GLY A 970 -17.93 -10.25 -9.35
C GLY A 970 -18.15 -9.02 -8.50
N VAL A 971 -18.16 -9.27 -7.20
CA VAL A 971 -18.29 -8.25 -6.18
C VAL A 971 -17.24 -8.53 -5.11
N TYR A 972 -16.37 -7.57 -4.90
CA TYR A 972 -15.44 -7.54 -3.77
C TYR A 972 -16.16 -6.95 -2.56
N ASN A 973 -15.97 -7.55 -1.36
CA ASN A 973 -16.66 -7.18 -0.13
C ASN A 973 -18.20 -7.15 -0.28
N ALA A 974 -18.78 -8.27 -0.77
CA ALA A 974 -20.23 -8.38 -1.00
C ALA A 974 -21.10 -8.11 0.25
N LEU A 975 -20.52 -8.21 1.46
CA LEU A 975 -21.18 -7.87 2.72
C LEU A 975 -21.22 -6.36 2.99
N ALA A 976 -20.55 -5.55 2.17
CA ALA A 976 -20.39 -4.10 2.35
C ALA A 976 -19.91 -3.72 3.77
N ARG A 977 -19.13 -4.61 4.42
CA ARG A 977 -18.69 -4.39 5.79
C ARG A 977 -17.52 -3.41 5.82
N ARG A 978 -17.61 -2.40 6.64
CA ARG A 978 -16.52 -1.44 6.93
C ARG A 978 -15.52 -2.09 7.88
N ASN A 979 -14.62 -2.89 7.34
CA ASN A 979 -13.56 -3.51 8.13
C ASN A 979 -12.57 -2.47 8.62
N ALA A 980 -12.24 -2.52 9.90
CA ALA A 980 -11.26 -1.60 10.48
C ALA A 980 -9.87 -1.90 9.90
N TYR A 981 -9.30 -0.91 9.22
CA TYR A 981 -7.91 -0.91 8.78
C TYR A 981 -6.99 -0.41 9.91
N ASN A 982 -7.37 0.73 10.50
CA ASN A 982 -6.73 1.29 11.68
C ASN A 982 -7.76 2.00 12.56
N ILE A 983 -7.37 2.28 13.81
CA ILE A 983 -8.10 3.17 14.70
C ILE A 983 -7.12 4.28 15.09
N TYR A 984 -7.52 5.51 14.90
CA TYR A 984 -6.81 6.67 15.42
C TYR A 984 -7.68 7.39 16.44
N TYR A 985 -7.05 8.11 17.34
CA TYR A 985 -7.72 8.77 18.46
C TYR A 985 -7.54 10.27 18.35
N VAL A 986 -8.65 10.98 18.54
CA VAL A 986 -8.69 12.44 18.56
C VAL A 986 -9.20 12.89 19.92
N ASN A 987 -8.58 13.91 20.50
CA ASN A 987 -9.09 14.53 21.69
C ASN A 987 -10.18 15.53 21.30
N GLU A 988 -11.41 15.25 21.66
CA GLU A 988 -12.54 16.16 21.50
C GLU A 988 -12.98 16.68 22.87
N GLY A 989 -12.59 17.91 23.18
CA GLY A 989 -12.80 18.49 24.51
C GLY A 989 -12.13 17.64 25.60
N ASP A 990 -12.94 17.19 26.57
CA ASP A 990 -12.47 16.32 27.67
C ASP A 990 -12.50 14.84 27.35
N ASN A 991 -12.93 14.45 26.14
CA ASN A 991 -13.07 13.05 25.76
C ASN A 991 -12.08 12.67 24.67
N ILE A 992 -11.55 11.45 24.77
CA ILE A 992 -10.75 10.83 23.70
C ILE A 992 -11.71 9.99 22.86
N LYS A 993 -11.91 10.36 21.58
CA LYS A 993 -12.75 9.61 20.64
C LYS A 993 -11.87 8.82 19.67
N GLY A 994 -12.22 7.54 19.47
CA GLY A 994 -11.59 6.67 18.52
C GLY A 994 -12.33 6.65 17.18
N TYR A 995 -11.62 6.93 16.09
CA TYR A 995 -12.13 6.88 14.72
C TYR A 995 -11.60 5.66 14.00
N ARG A 996 -12.50 4.98 13.32
CA ARG A 996 -12.18 3.78 12.55
C ARG A 996 -11.91 4.14 11.10
N LEU A 997 -10.69 3.94 10.64
CA LEU A 997 -10.33 4.01 9.23
C LEU A 997 -10.67 2.69 8.56
N SER A 998 -11.39 2.72 7.43
CA SER A 998 -11.70 1.58 6.58
C SER A 998 -11.33 1.90 5.15
N VAL A 999 -10.62 1.01 4.46
CA VAL A 999 -10.17 1.24 3.06
C VAL A 999 -11.30 0.92 2.08
N PHE A 1000 -11.93 -0.25 2.22
CA PHE A 1000 -13.02 -0.69 1.35
C PHE A 1000 -14.29 -0.96 2.16
N GLY A 1001 -15.00 0.10 2.49
CA GLY A 1001 -16.20 0.02 3.32
C GLY A 1001 -17.49 -0.35 2.59
N THR A 1002 -17.44 -0.56 1.27
CA THR A 1002 -18.59 -0.84 0.41
C THR A 1002 -18.37 -2.08 -0.44
N ALA A 1003 -19.45 -2.61 -1.01
CA ALA A 1003 -19.38 -3.63 -2.03
C ALA A 1003 -18.88 -3.02 -3.35
N ILE A 1004 -17.83 -3.60 -3.94
CA ILE A 1004 -17.22 -3.08 -5.16
C ILE A 1004 -17.45 -4.09 -6.29
N PRO A 1005 -18.35 -3.79 -7.24
CA PRO A 1005 -18.56 -4.62 -8.41
C PRO A 1005 -17.37 -4.51 -9.38
N TYR A 1006 -17.08 -5.59 -10.07
CA TYR A 1006 -16.05 -5.62 -11.10
C TYR A 1006 -16.44 -6.53 -12.26
N VAL A 1007 -15.82 -6.30 -13.41
CA VAL A 1007 -15.88 -7.15 -14.57
C VAL A 1007 -14.48 -7.33 -15.15
N SER A 1008 -14.15 -8.51 -15.63
CA SER A 1008 -12.91 -8.76 -16.34
C SER A 1008 -13.14 -9.65 -17.57
N LEU A 1009 -12.40 -9.33 -18.61
CA LEU A 1009 -12.33 -10.09 -19.86
C LEU A 1009 -10.94 -10.70 -19.96
N ASN A 1010 -10.89 -12.02 -20.11
CA ASN A 1010 -9.65 -12.74 -20.35
C ASN A 1010 -9.66 -13.32 -21.77
N ILE A 1011 -8.57 -13.18 -22.47
CA ILE A 1011 -8.36 -13.61 -23.83
C ILE A 1011 -7.13 -14.51 -23.86
N GLN A 1012 -7.25 -15.69 -24.44
CA GLN A 1012 -6.13 -16.59 -24.67
C GLN A 1012 -6.02 -16.89 -26.16
N PHE A 1013 -4.82 -16.97 -26.69
CA PHE A 1013 -4.53 -17.39 -28.05
C PHE A 1013 -3.47 -18.47 -28.06
N ASN A 1014 -3.70 -19.50 -28.92
CA ASN A 1014 -2.88 -20.72 -28.99
C ASN A 1014 -2.40 -20.98 -30.42
#